data_1cbf92992cb3a929e3f49f4657859a2d
#
_entry.id   1cbf92992cb3a929e3f49f4657859a2d
#
_cell.length_a   1.000
_cell.length_b   1.000
_cell.length_c   1.000
_cell.angle_alpha   90.00
_cell.angle_beta   90.00
_cell.angle_gamma   90.00
#
_symmetry.space_group_name_H-M   'P 1'
#
loop_
_entity.id
_entity.type
_entity.pdbx_description
1 polymer ?
#
loop_
_entity_poly.entity_id
_entity_poly.type
_entity_poly.pdbx_seq_one_letter_code
_entity_poly.pdbx_strand_id
1 'polypeptide(L)'
;MTSAQLTNRITLLVLWIVATACVSSHAAEVVYVDQSGGQSFSRQQMETAAGFYGLGQNAVVAGNKRDIVTTLKAVRDVKTIAVIIAADALPTLNEEQLLSALRRNGTRSVPLLIAGITERTDPRLLRRWSAGAINGCKEMPVEKGTGSYAIDMGNEVAQPLGGYKLPLNQSEARYLMLESTRGGQWIMAAVSNGTQGPVFVRTTVGGQEVFFSTANTPVNIPITPDPYRELAVFSSLAPQLMFLRYAAGEHAWHSSGKFANLTIDDLWLREPYGHVDYAGLLREMQLHNFHTTLAFIPWNFDRSEPAMVSLLRAHPERYSICVHGNNHDHQEFGPYETHPRARQVNDIRQGIARMERFSQLTQIPYDAVMVFPHSISPAPTLADLKHYNYLATANSLNVPSGSVAPSDTEFALRTATMAFSTFPSLRRYSAEASIPESQLAIETFLGNPALFYVHQGFFAAGMGSFNAIADTVNRMQPDTQWRSLGYIAKHLYLEKLRDDGNYDVRTYSGTIRLDNVHQQDATFFIEKDEDFALPLTVRVDGQPYPYERSGTRLLLQLPIRAGSGREIAINYDNDLNAAAIDVSRTSLRVNAIRRLSDFRDNVVSKSAFGRWFIRSYHDNEPDWNRTLGSLALLLALGMLALYMRRSGKRSRMVQNESRFVEASANGRTRN
;
A
#
# COMPACT_ATOMS: atom_id res chain seq x y z
N MET A 1 3.56 -12.61 -57.20
CA MET A 1 3.37 -12.34 -55.76
C MET A 1 1.90 -12.06 -55.54
N THR A 2 1.24 -12.85 -54.70
CA THR A 2 -0.17 -12.68 -54.42
C THR A 2 -0.39 -11.55 -53.43
N SER A 3 -1.56 -10.90 -53.50
CA SER A 3 -1.97 -9.79 -52.59
C SER A 3 -1.73 -10.10 -51.12
N ALA A 4 -1.89 -11.36 -50.68
CA ALA A 4 -1.62 -11.84 -49.33
C ALA A 4 -0.14 -11.76 -48.91
N GLN A 5 0.81 -11.90 -49.85
CA GLN A 5 2.24 -11.78 -49.55
C GLN A 5 2.70 -10.32 -49.39
N LEU A 6 2.01 -9.41 -50.09
CA LEU A 6 2.28 -7.96 -49.93
C LEU A 6 1.72 -7.42 -48.61
N THR A 7 0.53 -7.86 -48.22
CA THR A 7 -0.09 -7.47 -46.94
C THR A 7 0.74 -7.97 -45.74
N ASN A 8 1.23 -9.20 -45.74
CA ASN A 8 2.10 -9.74 -44.70
C ASN A 8 3.46 -9.01 -44.60
N ARG A 9 4.05 -8.56 -45.72
CA ARG A 9 5.30 -7.80 -45.69
C ARG A 9 5.11 -6.38 -45.21
N ILE A 10 3.98 -5.73 -45.52
CA ILE A 10 3.65 -4.39 -45.01
C ILE A 10 3.35 -4.48 -43.52
N THR A 11 2.61 -5.50 -43.07
CA THR A 11 2.34 -5.72 -41.59
C THR A 11 3.64 -6.01 -40.81
N LEU A 12 4.54 -6.81 -41.38
CA LEU A 12 5.87 -7.07 -40.80
C LEU A 12 6.77 -5.82 -40.81
N LEU A 13 6.72 -4.97 -41.83
CA LEU A 13 7.48 -3.74 -41.90
C LEU A 13 6.97 -2.66 -40.89
N VAL A 14 5.64 -2.56 -40.77
CA VAL A 14 5.00 -1.69 -39.77
C VAL A 14 5.29 -2.18 -38.35
N LEU A 15 5.26 -3.49 -38.10
CA LEU A 15 5.69 -4.10 -36.83
C LEU A 15 7.17 -3.87 -36.54
N TRP A 16 8.05 -3.88 -37.55
CA TRP A 16 9.49 -3.63 -37.37
C TRP A 16 9.77 -2.15 -37.09
N ILE A 17 9.04 -1.21 -37.68
CA ILE A 17 9.14 0.23 -37.39
C ILE A 17 8.61 0.54 -35.99
N VAL A 18 7.56 -0.17 -35.53
CA VAL A 18 7.01 -0.03 -34.16
C VAL A 18 7.98 -0.62 -33.12
N ALA A 19 8.64 -1.76 -33.40
CA ALA A 19 9.59 -2.38 -32.50
C ALA A 19 10.86 -1.52 -32.26
N THR A 20 11.28 -0.72 -33.25
CA THR A 20 12.42 0.21 -33.09
C THR A 20 12.01 1.51 -32.37
N ALA A 21 10.73 1.88 -32.31
CA ALA A 21 10.23 3.05 -31.59
C ALA A 21 10.12 2.82 -30.06
N CYS A 22 10.07 1.56 -29.60
CA CYS A 22 10.03 1.25 -28.15
C CYS A 22 11.37 1.42 -27.43
N VAL A 23 12.47 1.71 -28.11
CA VAL A 23 13.84 1.68 -27.51
C VAL A 23 14.41 3.06 -27.18
N SER A 24 13.69 4.15 -27.37
CA SER A 24 14.16 5.44 -26.86
C SER A 24 13.01 6.30 -26.32
N SER A 25 12.48 5.92 -25.16
CA SER A 25 11.70 6.87 -24.38
C SER A 25 12.66 8.00 -24.01
N HIS A 26 12.41 9.20 -24.49
CA HIS A 26 13.11 10.39 -24.07
C HIS A 26 12.59 10.71 -22.66
N ALA A 27 13.13 10.02 -21.64
CA ALA A 27 12.74 10.23 -20.26
C ALA A 27 13.17 11.65 -19.84
N ALA A 28 12.27 12.36 -19.15
CA ALA A 28 12.63 13.59 -18.46
C ALA A 28 13.84 13.35 -17.56
N GLU A 29 14.84 14.22 -17.61
CA GLU A 29 16.16 14.02 -16.99
C GLU A 29 16.40 14.96 -15.80
N VAL A 30 17.05 14.41 -14.78
CA VAL A 30 17.61 15.17 -13.65
C VAL A 30 19.12 15.28 -13.88
N VAL A 31 19.63 16.51 -13.96
CA VAL A 31 21.07 16.77 -14.04
C VAL A 31 21.64 16.87 -12.63
N TYR A 32 22.61 16.02 -12.31
CA TYR A 32 23.35 16.07 -11.06
C TYR A 32 24.77 16.53 -11.29
N VAL A 33 25.19 17.56 -10.54
CA VAL A 33 26.52 18.17 -10.66
C VAL A 33 27.28 17.99 -9.36
N ASP A 34 28.43 17.31 -9.40
CA ASP A 34 29.33 17.17 -8.25
C ASP A 34 30.77 17.53 -8.61
N GLN A 35 31.66 17.65 -7.63
CA GLN A 35 33.08 17.98 -7.83
C GLN A 35 33.94 16.72 -8.04
N SER A 36 33.58 15.60 -7.44
CA SER A 36 34.53 14.49 -7.26
C SER A 36 34.32 13.32 -8.23
N GLY A 37 33.18 13.25 -8.92
CA GLY A 37 32.83 12.10 -9.77
C GLY A 37 32.65 10.80 -8.95
N GLY A 38 32.77 10.88 -7.63
CA GLY A 38 32.63 9.77 -6.71
C GLY A 38 31.16 9.57 -6.25
N GLN A 39 30.92 8.46 -5.57
CA GLN A 39 29.64 8.22 -4.92
C GLN A 39 29.55 9.04 -3.63
N SER A 40 29.13 10.31 -3.76
CA SER A 40 28.74 11.09 -2.57
C SER A 40 27.39 10.62 -2.05
N PHE A 41 27.15 10.81 -0.76
CA PHE A 41 25.85 10.45 -0.16
C PHE A 41 24.68 11.21 -0.80
N SER A 42 24.86 12.50 -1.12
CA SER A 42 23.88 13.31 -1.83
C SER A 42 23.54 12.75 -3.22
N ARG A 43 24.52 12.19 -3.91
CA ARG A 43 24.32 11.52 -5.20
C ARG A 43 23.48 10.26 -5.04
N GLN A 44 23.77 9.42 -4.06
CA GLN A 44 23.00 8.20 -3.81
C GLN A 44 21.53 8.53 -3.45
N GLN A 45 21.29 9.57 -2.64
CA GLN A 45 19.92 10.02 -2.34
C GLN A 45 19.19 10.50 -3.59
N MET A 46 19.88 11.25 -4.45
CA MET A 46 19.30 11.72 -5.72
C MET A 46 19.00 10.53 -6.64
N GLU A 47 19.94 9.61 -6.80
CA GLU A 47 19.76 8.41 -7.65
C GLU A 47 18.55 7.59 -7.18
N THR A 48 18.41 7.38 -5.87
CA THR A 48 17.28 6.69 -5.28
C THR A 48 15.94 7.41 -5.53
N ALA A 49 15.89 8.71 -5.29
CA ALA A 49 14.68 9.49 -5.48
C ALA A 49 14.30 9.63 -6.98
N ALA A 50 15.27 9.83 -7.86
CA ALA A 50 15.04 9.86 -9.31
C ALA A 50 14.59 8.49 -9.85
N GLY A 51 15.18 7.40 -9.37
CA GLY A 51 14.77 6.02 -9.68
C GLY A 51 13.34 5.75 -9.27
N PHE A 52 12.95 6.17 -8.04
CA PHE A 52 11.59 6.05 -7.53
C PHE A 52 10.57 6.72 -8.44
N TYR A 53 10.90 7.93 -8.96
CA TYR A 53 10.03 8.67 -9.89
C TYR A 53 10.22 8.29 -11.37
N GLY A 54 11.12 7.34 -11.68
CA GLY A 54 11.37 6.88 -13.05
C GLY A 54 11.96 7.96 -13.96
N LEU A 55 12.77 8.86 -13.38
CA LEU A 55 13.43 9.95 -14.09
C LEU A 55 14.80 9.51 -14.60
N GLY A 56 15.16 9.98 -15.80
CA GLY A 56 16.51 9.86 -16.34
C GLY A 56 17.53 10.61 -15.49
N GLN A 57 18.77 10.15 -15.48
CA GLN A 57 19.83 10.72 -14.65
C GLN A 57 21.04 11.05 -15.52
N ASN A 58 21.51 12.29 -15.42
CA ASN A 58 22.68 12.77 -16.11
C ASN A 58 23.67 13.37 -15.09
N ALA A 59 24.71 12.61 -14.74
CA ALA A 59 25.72 13.05 -13.77
C ALA A 59 26.88 13.76 -14.50
N VAL A 60 27.18 14.96 -14.06
CA VAL A 60 28.25 15.82 -14.61
C VAL A 60 29.25 16.18 -13.51
N VAL A 61 30.53 16.01 -13.79
CA VAL A 61 31.59 16.41 -12.86
C VAL A 61 32.03 17.84 -13.17
N ALA A 62 32.06 18.69 -12.15
CA ALA A 62 32.46 20.09 -12.25
C ALA A 62 33.90 20.32 -11.70
N GLY A 63 34.91 19.97 -12.45
CA GLY A 63 36.30 20.09 -12.01
C GLY A 63 37.15 21.13 -12.75
N ASN A 64 36.81 21.47 -14.01
CA ASN A 64 37.57 22.40 -14.84
C ASN A 64 36.68 23.19 -15.84
N LYS A 65 37.28 24.11 -16.60
CA LYS A 65 36.54 24.94 -17.58
C LYS A 65 35.77 24.13 -18.65
N ARG A 66 36.26 22.95 -19.01
CA ARG A 66 35.59 22.08 -19.99
C ARG A 66 34.33 21.47 -19.43
N ASP A 67 34.37 21.15 -18.13
CA ASP A 67 33.24 20.57 -17.40
C ASP A 67 32.10 21.59 -17.21
N ILE A 68 32.44 22.90 -17.06
CA ILE A 68 31.46 23.99 -17.02
C ILE A 68 30.64 24.03 -18.31
N VAL A 69 31.29 23.92 -19.48
CA VAL A 69 30.62 23.91 -20.78
C VAL A 69 29.68 22.68 -20.89
N THR A 70 30.16 21.52 -20.44
CA THR A 70 29.35 20.29 -20.40
C THR A 70 28.15 20.44 -19.48
N THR A 71 28.34 21.01 -18.29
CA THR A 71 27.25 21.30 -17.32
C THR A 71 26.23 22.23 -17.95
N LEU A 72 26.64 23.35 -18.56
CA LEU A 72 25.71 24.30 -19.19
C LEU A 72 24.98 23.68 -20.37
N LYS A 73 25.60 22.78 -21.13
CA LYS A 73 24.95 22.04 -22.21
C LYS A 73 23.89 21.10 -21.67
N ALA A 74 24.20 20.30 -20.63
CA ALA A 74 23.25 19.38 -19.99
C ALA A 74 22.06 20.15 -19.40
N VAL A 75 22.30 21.25 -18.69
CA VAL A 75 21.26 22.09 -18.09
C VAL A 75 20.31 22.72 -19.13
N ARG A 76 20.82 23.05 -20.31
CA ARG A 76 20.03 23.61 -21.42
C ARG A 76 19.28 22.57 -22.24
N ASP A 77 19.52 21.29 -22.01
CA ASP A 77 18.79 20.24 -22.71
C ASP A 77 17.29 20.35 -22.41
N VAL A 78 16.47 20.23 -23.43
CA VAL A 78 15.03 20.32 -23.33
C VAL A 78 14.43 19.29 -22.39
N LYS A 79 15.08 18.14 -22.24
CA LYS A 79 14.68 17.04 -21.36
C LYS A 79 14.98 17.29 -19.89
N THR A 80 15.86 18.25 -19.56
CA THR A 80 16.22 18.54 -18.18
C THR A 80 15.08 19.24 -17.47
N ILE A 81 14.50 18.57 -16.48
CA ILE A 81 13.37 19.06 -15.68
C ILE A 81 13.78 19.56 -14.30
N ALA A 82 14.93 19.12 -13.81
CA ALA A 82 15.47 19.49 -12.52
C ALA A 82 17.01 19.48 -12.57
N VAL A 83 17.63 20.36 -11.79
CA VAL A 83 19.08 20.36 -11.57
C VAL A 83 19.37 20.23 -10.09
N ILE A 84 20.27 19.33 -9.73
CA ILE A 84 20.77 19.15 -8.36
C ILE A 84 22.28 19.39 -8.37
N ILE A 85 22.76 20.28 -7.51
CA ILE A 85 24.18 20.58 -7.35
C ILE A 85 24.60 20.14 -5.95
N ALA A 86 25.62 19.29 -5.87
CA ALA A 86 26.29 19.01 -4.60
C ALA A 86 26.97 20.30 -4.08
N ALA A 87 26.86 20.56 -2.78
CA ALA A 87 27.38 21.80 -2.17
C ALA A 87 28.92 21.97 -2.37
N ASP A 88 29.65 20.87 -2.52
CA ASP A 88 31.09 20.85 -2.79
C ASP A 88 31.46 21.34 -4.22
N ALA A 89 30.52 21.24 -5.15
CA ALA A 89 30.71 21.73 -6.53
C ALA A 89 30.53 23.26 -6.69
N LEU A 90 29.92 23.94 -5.72
CA LEU A 90 29.64 25.37 -5.79
C LEU A 90 30.85 26.27 -6.10
N PRO A 91 32.07 26.01 -5.55
CA PRO A 91 33.25 26.84 -5.84
C PRO A 91 33.69 26.83 -7.30
N THR A 92 33.35 25.79 -8.06
CA THR A 92 33.79 25.59 -9.45
C THR A 92 32.80 26.16 -10.46
N LEU A 93 31.60 26.52 -10.05
CA LEU A 93 30.51 26.96 -10.90
C LEU A 93 30.36 28.50 -10.93
N ASN A 94 29.98 29.03 -12.10
CA ASN A 94 29.58 30.41 -12.23
C ASN A 94 28.04 30.51 -12.06
N GLU A 95 27.62 31.15 -10.97
CA GLU A 95 26.21 31.28 -10.60
C GLU A 95 25.38 31.97 -11.68
N GLU A 96 25.82 33.14 -12.15
CA GLU A 96 25.07 33.95 -13.13
C GLU A 96 24.85 33.18 -14.44
N GLN A 97 25.89 32.51 -14.94
CA GLN A 97 25.82 31.69 -16.16
C GLN A 97 24.84 30.52 -15.97
N LEU A 98 24.89 29.85 -14.81
CA LEU A 98 24.05 28.69 -14.56
C LEU A 98 22.58 29.11 -14.36
N LEU A 99 22.31 30.12 -13.53
CA LEU A 99 20.96 30.64 -13.34
C LEU A 99 20.36 31.17 -14.63
N SER A 100 21.19 31.81 -15.50
CA SER A 100 20.76 32.21 -16.84
C SER A 100 20.44 31.03 -17.74
N ALA A 101 21.15 29.91 -17.62
CA ALA A 101 20.91 28.69 -18.40
C ALA A 101 19.60 27.98 -17.98
N LEU A 102 19.24 28.07 -16.70
CA LEU A 102 17.99 27.49 -16.15
C LEU A 102 16.72 28.26 -16.56
N ARG A 103 16.85 29.54 -16.91
CA ARG A 103 15.74 30.38 -17.39
C ARG A 103 15.46 30.08 -18.86
N ARG A 104 14.37 29.39 -19.15
CA ARG A 104 13.96 29.10 -20.54
C ARG A 104 12.98 30.16 -21.02
N ASN A 105 13.23 30.76 -22.19
CA ASN A 105 12.33 31.72 -22.80
C ASN A 105 10.98 31.08 -23.11
N GLY A 106 9.92 31.56 -22.45
CA GLY A 106 8.54 31.13 -22.70
C GLY A 106 8.10 29.78 -22.08
N THR A 107 8.97 29.11 -21.34
CA THR A 107 8.62 27.87 -20.62
C THR A 107 8.88 28.02 -19.12
N ARG A 108 8.35 27.10 -18.31
CA ARG A 108 8.64 27.05 -16.87
C ARG A 108 10.17 26.98 -16.65
N SER A 109 10.68 27.82 -15.73
CA SER A 109 12.07 27.77 -15.30
C SER A 109 12.40 26.41 -14.66
N VAL A 110 13.57 25.85 -14.94
CA VAL A 110 14.03 24.57 -14.37
C VAL A 110 14.44 24.81 -12.92
N PRO A 111 13.78 24.21 -11.92
CA PRO A 111 14.16 24.41 -10.52
C PRO A 111 15.54 23.81 -10.20
N LEU A 112 16.23 24.44 -9.25
CA LEU A 112 17.58 24.08 -8.81
C LEU A 112 17.55 23.68 -7.32
N LEU A 113 18.17 22.54 -6.98
CA LEU A 113 18.46 22.14 -5.60
C LEU A 113 19.98 22.17 -5.36
N ILE A 114 20.42 22.88 -4.32
CA ILE A 114 21.75 22.77 -3.75
C ILE A 114 21.67 21.81 -2.55
N ALA A 115 22.26 20.64 -2.68
CA ALA A 115 22.12 19.53 -1.72
C ALA A 115 23.43 19.22 -1.00
N GLY A 116 23.33 18.64 0.18
CA GLY A 116 24.49 18.18 0.95
C GLY A 116 25.27 19.33 1.63
N ILE A 117 24.59 20.38 2.05
CA ILE A 117 25.20 21.51 2.73
C ILE A 117 25.62 21.09 4.15
N THR A 118 26.86 21.43 4.51
CA THR A 118 27.44 21.17 5.83
C THR A 118 28.02 22.47 6.41
N GLU A 119 28.48 22.43 7.66
CA GLU A 119 29.16 23.55 8.30
C GLU A 119 30.49 23.92 7.62
N ARG A 120 31.02 23.05 6.77
CA ARG A 120 32.23 23.31 5.95
C ARG A 120 31.94 24.03 4.64
N THR A 121 30.68 24.13 4.24
CA THR A 121 30.28 24.85 3.03
C THR A 121 30.51 26.36 3.21
N ASP A 122 31.24 27.01 2.28
CA ASP A 122 31.59 28.43 2.38
C ASP A 122 30.31 29.30 2.48
N PRO A 123 30.12 30.02 3.59
CA PRO A 123 28.95 30.90 3.78
C PRO A 123 28.80 31.99 2.74
N ARG A 124 29.93 32.44 2.13
CA ARG A 124 29.89 33.45 1.05
C ARG A 124 29.23 32.89 -0.22
N LEU A 125 29.50 31.62 -0.53
CA LEU A 125 28.84 30.95 -1.66
C LEU A 125 27.36 30.79 -1.38
N LEU A 126 26.98 30.32 -0.18
CA LEU A 126 25.57 30.16 0.21
C LEU A 126 24.81 31.48 0.12
N ARG A 127 25.38 32.60 0.62
CA ARG A 127 24.77 33.94 0.48
C ARG A 127 24.59 34.34 -0.98
N ARG A 128 25.59 34.09 -1.81
CA ARG A 128 25.53 34.45 -3.24
C ARG A 128 24.44 33.63 -3.95
N TRP A 129 24.46 32.30 -3.82
CA TRP A 129 23.49 31.40 -4.46
C TRP A 129 22.05 31.51 -3.92
N SER A 130 21.85 32.15 -2.77
CA SER A 130 20.55 32.35 -2.13
C SER A 130 20.08 33.81 -2.15
N ALA A 131 20.78 34.72 -2.82
CA ALA A 131 20.55 36.16 -2.71
C ALA A 131 20.47 36.65 -1.23
N GLY A 132 21.31 36.08 -0.35
CA GLY A 132 21.38 36.44 1.06
C GLY A 132 20.35 35.73 1.96
N ALA A 133 19.53 34.84 1.42
CA ALA A 133 18.56 34.09 2.22
C ALA A 133 19.20 33.04 3.14
N ILE A 134 20.34 32.46 2.75
CA ILE A 134 21.10 31.47 3.53
C ILE A 134 22.48 32.06 3.87
N ASN A 135 22.78 32.13 5.16
CA ASN A 135 24.03 32.73 5.65
C ASN A 135 25.09 31.70 6.06
N GLY A 136 24.71 30.45 6.23
CA GLY A 136 25.60 29.37 6.65
C GLY A 136 24.84 28.12 7.01
N CYS A 137 25.59 27.15 7.57
CA CYS A 137 25.06 25.93 8.13
C CYS A 137 25.77 25.64 9.45
N LYS A 138 25.04 25.15 10.43
CA LYS A 138 25.59 24.78 11.74
C LYS A 138 24.94 23.53 12.32
N GLU A 139 25.60 22.93 13.28
CA GLU A 139 25.05 21.82 14.03
C GLU A 139 23.97 22.29 15.02
N MET A 140 22.95 21.47 15.17
CA MET A 140 21.89 21.57 16.19
C MET A 140 21.97 20.33 17.09
N PRO A 141 22.14 20.48 18.40
CA PRO A 141 22.10 19.35 19.33
C PRO A 141 20.67 18.79 19.37
N VAL A 142 20.56 17.47 19.32
CA VAL A 142 19.28 16.76 19.44
C VAL A 142 19.39 15.76 20.57
N GLU A 143 18.44 15.81 21.48
CA GLU A 143 18.30 14.79 22.51
C GLU A 143 17.77 13.50 21.90
N LYS A 144 18.42 12.38 22.24
CA LYS A 144 18.08 11.07 21.71
C LYS A 144 16.60 10.74 21.96
N GLY A 145 15.88 10.42 20.90
CA GLY A 145 14.48 10.01 20.95
C GLY A 145 13.44 11.14 20.98
N THR A 146 13.85 12.42 21.01
CA THR A 146 12.91 13.57 21.10
C THR A 146 12.83 14.40 19.82
N GLY A 147 13.75 14.21 18.88
CA GLY A 147 13.82 15.00 17.65
C GLY A 147 12.82 14.58 16.58
N SER A 148 12.35 15.56 15.82
CA SER A 148 11.49 15.35 14.64
C SER A 148 11.78 16.37 13.57
N TYR A 149 11.39 16.08 12.31
CA TYR A 149 11.28 17.07 11.26
C TYR A 149 9.86 17.62 11.24
N ALA A 150 9.68 18.92 11.37
CA ALA A 150 8.41 19.61 11.15
C ALA A 150 8.31 20.07 9.68
N ILE A 151 7.18 19.80 9.04
CA ILE A 151 6.89 20.21 7.66
C ILE A 151 5.98 21.44 7.70
N ASP A 152 6.30 22.45 6.88
CA ASP A 152 5.48 23.66 6.78
C ASP A 152 4.08 23.37 6.20
N MET A 153 3.03 23.86 6.87
CA MET A 153 1.64 23.51 6.56
C MET A 153 1.17 24.07 5.21
N GLY A 154 1.65 25.24 4.80
CA GLY A 154 1.18 25.93 3.61
C GLY A 154 2.00 25.70 2.35
N ASN A 155 3.02 24.83 2.39
CA ASN A 155 3.99 24.70 1.32
C ASN A 155 3.53 23.69 0.24
N GLU A 156 3.34 24.17 -0.99
CA GLU A 156 2.93 23.35 -2.13
C GLU A 156 3.91 22.21 -2.47
N VAL A 157 5.22 22.40 -2.21
CA VAL A 157 6.27 21.43 -2.47
C VAL A 157 6.13 20.19 -1.57
N ALA A 158 5.66 20.41 -0.34
CA ALA A 158 5.57 19.37 0.69
C ALA A 158 4.19 18.71 0.81
N GLN A 159 3.17 19.21 0.11
CA GLN A 159 1.82 18.65 0.26
C GLN A 159 1.76 17.17 -0.18
N PRO A 160 1.04 16.30 0.53
CA PRO A 160 0.15 16.52 1.69
C PRO A 160 0.82 16.42 3.07
N LEU A 161 2.15 16.46 3.16
CA LEU A 161 2.91 16.30 4.41
C LEU A 161 2.82 17.52 5.34
N GLY A 162 2.29 18.65 4.85
CA GLY A 162 2.23 19.91 5.59
C GLY A 162 1.56 19.78 6.96
N GLY A 163 2.22 20.29 8.00
CA GLY A 163 1.77 20.22 9.39
C GLY A 163 2.15 18.94 10.14
N TYR A 164 2.64 17.91 9.47
CA TYR A 164 3.05 16.67 10.10
C TYR A 164 4.50 16.67 10.52
N LYS A 165 4.83 15.79 11.48
CA LYS A 165 6.19 15.59 12.00
C LYS A 165 6.72 14.25 11.54
N LEU A 166 7.86 14.27 10.86
CA LEU A 166 8.58 13.07 10.47
C LEU A 166 9.62 12.73 11.56
N PRO A 167 9.89 11.44 11.83
CA PRO A 167 10.89 11.06 12.82
C PRO A 167 12.30 11.42 12.34
N LEU A 168 13.14 11.89 13.24
CA LEU A 168 14.58 11.97 13.06
C LEU A 168 15.21 10.58 13.21
N ASN A 169 16.38 10.38 12.58
CA ASN A 169 17.16 9.18 12.83
C ASN A 169 17.66 9.16 14.27
N GLN A 170 17.18 8.21 15.07
CA GLN A 170 17.46 8.16 16.53
C GLN A 170 18.92 7.82 16.89
N SER A 171 19.74 7.41 15.91
CA SER A 171 21.16 7.06 16.15
C SER A 171 22.07 8.28 16.26
N GLU A 172 21.60 9.48 15.93
CA GLU A 172 22.41 10.69 15.88
C GLU A 172 22.09 11.65 17.01
N ALA A 173 23.16 12.23 17.57
CA ALA A 173 23.07 13.26 18.59
C ALA A 173 23.13 14.69 18.04
N ARG A 174 23.41 14.86 16.73
CA ARG A 174 23.59 16.16 16.09
C ARG A 174 22.98 16.18 14.71
N TYR A 175 22.31 17.26 14.39
CA TYR A 175 21.72 17.49 13.07
C TYR A 175 22.23 18.83 12.51
N LEU A 176 22.32 18.90 11.19
CA LEU A 176 22.68 20.13 10.51
C LEU A 176 21.43 20.99 10.28
N MET A 177 21.55 22.29 10.48
CA MET A 177 20.52 23.27 10.14
C MET A 177 21.11 24.44 9.36
N LEU A 178 20.33 24.99 8.43
CA LEU A 178 20.70 26.18 7.68
C LEU A 178 20.50 27.43 8.54
N GLU A 179 21.41 28.40 8.43
CA GLU A 179 21.23 29.72 8.98
C GLU A 179 20.49 30.58 7.96
N SER A 180 19.14 30.55 8.02
CA SER A 180 18.24 31.20 7.08
C SER A 180 17.74 32.55 7.62
N THR A 181 17.63 33.54 6.72
CA THR A 181 17.00 34.83 6.95
C THR A 181 15.52 34.82 6.55
N ARG A 182 14.82 35.93 6.74
CA ARG A 182 13.40 36.08 6.33
C ARG A 182 13.15 35.94 4.84
N GLY A 183 14.18 35.96 3.98
CA GLY A 183 14.05 35.73 2.54
C GLY A 183 13.95 34.25 2.13
N GLY A 184 14.20 33.31 3.05
CA GLY A 184 14.08 31.87 2.82
C GLY A 184 12.76 31.32 3.36
N GLN A 185 11.99 30.67 2.49
CA GLN A 185 10.79 29.92 2.89
C GLN A 185 11.20 28.53 3.40
N TRP A 186 10.95 28.26 4.67
CA TRP A 186 11.22 26.94 5.25
C TRP A 186 10.17 25.94 4.77
N ILE A 187 10.64 24.82 4.21
CA ILE A 187 9.79 23.70 3.81
C ILE A 187 9.81 22.63 4.90
N MET A 188 11.02 22.36 5.44
CA MET A 188 11.23 21.35 6.46
C MET A 188 12.26 21.85 7.48
N ALA A 189 11.99 21.66 8.76
CA ALA A 189 12.85 22.08 9.87
C ALA A 189 13.06 20.93 10.85
N ALA A 190 14.30 20.76 11.34
CA ALA A 190 14.59 19.91 12.47
C ALA A 190 14.13 20.60 13.76
N VAL A 191 13.49 19.84 14.66
CA VAL A 191 12.95 20.32 15.93
C VAL A 191 13.41 19.38 17.05
N SER A 192 14.01 19.94 18.11
CA SER A 192 14.35 19.22 19.33
C SER A 192 14.40 20.20 20.51
N ASN A 193 13.81 19.84 21.65
CA ASN A 193 13.84 20.60 22.92
C ASN A 193 13.53 22.10 22.75
N GLY A 194 12.53 22.44 21.94
CA GLY A 194 12.15 23.84 21.71
C GLY A 194 13.07 24.61 20.74
N THR A 195 14.19 24.00 20.33
CA THR A 195 15.04 24.54 19.25
C THR A 195 14.52 24.05 17.90
N GLN A 196 14.45 24.96 16.94
CA GLN A 196 14.04 24.67 15.57
C GLN A 196 15.02 25.29 14.59
N GLY A 197 15.40 24.54 13.56
CA GLY A 197 16.27 25.02 12.49
C GLY A 197 15.93 24.41 11.14
N PRO A 198 15.90 25.23 10.05
CA PRO A 198 15.53 24.75 8.72
C PRO A 198 16.59 23.80 8.18
N VAL A 199 16.11 22.72 7.54
CA VAL A 199 16.95 21.73 6.86
C VAL A 199 16.65 21.67 5.36
N PHE A 200 15.49 22.18 4.93
CA PHE A 200 15.11 22.31 3.53
C PHE A 200 14.38 23.65 3.33
N VAL A 201 14.94 24.50 2.47
CA VAL A 201 14.53 25.89 2.26
C VAL A 201 14.39 26.19 0.77
N ARG A 202 13.38 26.97 0.39
CA ARG A 202 13.19 27.53 -0.95
C ARG A 202 13.43 29.04 -0.92
N THR A 203 14.06 29.58 -1.96
CA THR A 203 14.17 31.01 -2.22
C THR A 203 14.09 31.32 -3.72
N THR A 204 13.99 32.58 -4.07
CA THR A 204 14.00 33.04 -5.46
C THR A 204 15.20 33.94 -5.70
N VAL A 205 16.01 33.61 -6.69
CA VAL A 205 17.21 34.36 -7.08
C VAL A 205 17.04 34.85 -8.51
N GLY A 206 16.80 36.14 -8.66
CA GLY A 206 16.57 36.76 -9.98
C GLY A 206 15.43 36.12 -10.79
N GLY A 207 14.37 35.68 -10.13
CA GLY A 207 13.23 34.97 -10.73
C GLY A 207 13.40 33.46 -10.89
N GLN A 208 14.56 32.91 -10.51
CA GLN A 208 14.84 31.47 -10.52
C GLN A 208 14.55 30.88 -9.14
N GLU A 209 13.82 29.76 -9.07
CA GLU A 209 13.61 29.01 -7.83
C GLU A 209 14.85 28.20 -7.49
N VAL A 210 15.38 28.40 -6.30
CA VAL A 210 16.54 27.70 -5.75
C VAL A 210 16.20 27.12 -4.39
N PHE A 211 16.43 25.83 -4.26
CA PHE A 211 16.22 25.06 -3.04
C PHE A 211 17.58 24.72 -2.40
N PHE A 212 17.59 24.60 -1.08
CA PHE A 212 18.77 24.30 -0.28
C PHE A 212 18.44 23.19 0.70
N SER A 213 19.24 22.12 0.75
CA SER A 213 19.10 21.08 1.76
C SER A 213 20.42 20.77 2.45
N THR A 214 20.36 20.57 3.77
CA THR A 214 21.51 20.09 4.55
C THR A 214 21.89 18.66 4.15
N ALA A 215 23.12 18.26 4.43
CA ALA A 215 23.52 16.87 4.38
C ALA A 215 22.78 16.09 5.48
N ASN A 216 21.93 15.16 5.08
CA ASN A 216 21.30 14.23 6.01
C ASN A 216 22.17 12.99 6.11
N THR A 217 22.29 12.43 7.30
CA THR A 217 23.05 11.20 7.48
C THR A 217 22.29 10.00 6.93
N PRO A 218 23.02 9.05 6.28
CA PRO A 218 22.41 7.85 5.78
C PRO A 218 21.74 7.05 6.89
N VAL A 219 20.49 6.74 6.69
CA VAL A 219 19.80 5.74 7.51
C VAL A 219 20.21 4.37 6.98
N ASN A 220 21.27 3.79 7.54
CA ASN A 220 21.66 2.41 7.27
C ASN A 220 20.69 1.51 8.07
N ILE A 221 19.44 1.41 7.60
CA ILE A 221 18.45 0.55 8.21
C ILE A 221 18.53 -0.79 7.50
N PRO A 222 18.79 -1.89 8.21
CA PRO A 222 18.53 -3.22 7.67
C PRO A 222 17.06 -3.25 7.26
N ILE A 223 16.78 -3.54 6.00
CA ILE A 223 15.42 -3.65 5.48
C ILE A 223 14.79 -4.87 6.15
N THR A 224 14.21 -4.67 7.31
CA THR A 224 13.31 -5.62 7.95
C THR A 224 11.88 -5.16 7.65
N PRO A 225 10.95 -6.08 7.42
CA PRO A 225 9.58 -5.76 7.06
C PRO A 225 8.78 -5.20 8.24
N ASP A 226 9.24 -4.07 8.78
CA ASP A 226 8.56 -3.32 9.83
C ASP A 226 7.91 -2.09 9.19
N PRO A 227 6.57 -2.00 9.15
CA PRO A 227 5.85 -0.90 8.53
C PRO A 227 6.24 0.48 9.06
N TYR A 228 6.74 0.57 10.29
CA TYR A 228 7.12 1.86 10.90
C TYR A 228 8.58 2.28 10.62
N ARG A 229 9.43 1.38 10.13
CA ARG A 229 10.83 1.72 9.78
C ARG A 229 10.96 2.54 8.52
N GLU A 230 9.99 2.45 7.65
CA GLU A 230 9.93 3.20 6.40
C GLU A 230 9.80 4.71 6.64
N LEU A 231 9.25 5.12 7.78
CA LEU A 231 9.24 6.52 8.21
C LEU A 231 10.65 7.13 8.23
N ALA A 232 11.64 6.41 8.73
CA ALA A 232 13.02 6.92 8.81
C ALA A 232 13.70 6.93 7.43
N VAL A 233 13.45 5.92 6.58
CA VAL A 233 13.93 5.91 5.18
C VAL A 233 13.35 7.09 4.42
N PHE A 234 12.04 7.30 4.50
CA PHE A 234 11.40 8.44 3.87
C PHE A 234 11.98 9.77 4.38
N SER A 235 12.12 9.94 5.70
CA SER A 235 12.64 11.18 6.30
C SER A 235 14.04 11.54 5.79
N SER A 236 14.88 10.54 5.53
CA SER A 236 16.24 10.75 5.00
C SER A 236 16.25 11.19 3.54
N LEU A 237 15.22 10.85 2.76
CA LEU A 237 15.07 11.17 1.34
C LEU A 237 14.08 12.33 1.11
N ALA A 238 13.38 12.78 2.14
CA ALA A 238 12.26 13.71 2.01
C ALA A 238 12.58 14.98 1.21
N PRO A 239 13.70 15.70 1.40
CA PRO A 239 14.02 16.86 0.60
C PRO A 239 14.13 16.56 -0.91
N GLN A 240 14.80 15.47 -1.28
CA GLN A 240 14.97 15.05 -2.67
C GLN A 240 13.64 14.57 -3.29
N LEU A 241 12.86 13.80 -2.54
CA LEU A 241 11.55 13.32 -2.99
C LEU A 241 10.57 14.50 -3.20
N MET A 242 10.50 15.43 -2.25
CA MET A 242 9.66 16.63 -2.37
C MET A 242 10.09 17.51 -3.55
N PHE A 243 11.40 17.74 -3.69
CA PHE A 243 11.95 18.55 -4.78
C PHE A 243 11.68 17.94 -6.16
N LEU A 244 11.99 16.64 -6.34
CA LEU A 244 11.82 15.98 -7.64
C LEU A 244 10.35 15.83 -8.02
N ARG A 245 9.47 15.53 -7.07
CA ARG A 245 8.03 15.52 -7.32
C ARG A 245 7.52 16.87 -7.79
N TYR A 246 7.94 17.96 -7.12
CA TYR A 246 7.57 19.32 -7.49
C TYR A 246 8.11 19.70 -8.87
N ALA A 247 9.36 19.36 -9.17
CA ALA A 247 10.01 19.72 -10.43
C ALA A 247 9.45 18.94 -11.62
N ALA A 248 9.21 17.64 -11.45
CA ALA A 248 8.83 16.74 -12.53
C ALA A 248 7.32 16.77 -12.84
N GLY A 249 6.47 16.98 -11.82
CA GLY A 249 5.02 16.96 -11.99
C GLY A 249 4.56 15.62 -12.62
N GLU A 250 3.81 15.68 -13.71
CA GLU A 250 3.29 14.51 -14.42
C GLU A 250 4.36 13.68 -15.14
N HIS A 251 5.56 14.20 -15.33
CA HIS A 251 6.70 13.44 -15.88
C HIS A 251 7.34 12.47 -14.85
N ALA A 252 6.97 12.53 -13.57
CA ALA A 252 7.32 11.54 -12.55
C ALA A 252 6.29 10.43 -12.49
N TRP A 253 6.70 9.20 -12.14
CA TRP A 253 5.75 8.15 -11.80
C TRP A 253 4.81 8.63 -10.68
N HIS A 254 3.51 8.56 -10.93
CA HIS A 254 2.47 8.87 -9.97
C HIS A 254 1.31 7.87 -10.09
N SER A 255 0.56 7.70 -9.02
CA SER A 255 -0.64 6.86 -9.02
C SER A 255 -1.75 7.53 -9.84
N SER A 256 -2.49 6.74 -10.61
CA SER A 256 -3.65 7.20 -11.38
C SER A 256 -4.85 7.60 -10.51
N GLY A 257 -4.87 7.16 -9.25
CA GLY A 257 -5.95 7.43 -8.32
C GLY A 257 -5.51 7.38 -6.88
N LYS A 258 -6.35 7.90 -6.01
CA LYS A 258 -6.15 7.98 -4.58
C LYS A 258 -7.16 7.07 -3.90
N PHE A 259 -6.69 5.94 -3.37
CA PHE A 259 -7.57 4.87 -2.90
C PHE A 259 -7.41 4.60 -1.42
N ALA A 260 -8.50 4.16 -0.78
CA ALA A 260 -8.50 3.64 0.58
C ALA A 260 -9.47 2.47 0.75
N ASN A 261 -9.20 1.61 1.72
CA ASN A 261 -10.06 0.48 2.08
C ASN A 261 -9.92 0.13 3.57
N LEU A 262 -11.03 -0.23 4.20
CA LEU A 262 -11.05 -0.97 5.46
C LEU A 262 -11.37 -2.42 5.16
N THR A 263 -10.53 -3.35 5.62
CA THR A 263 -10.83 -4.79 5.58
C THR A 263 -11.17 -5.28 6.98
N ILE A 264 -12.27 -6.04 7.11
CA ILE A 264 -12.57 -6.76 8.37
C ILE A 264 -12.28 -8.23 8.14
N ASP A 265 -11.30 -8.77 8.87
CA ASP A 265 -10.86 -10.15 8.74
C ASP A 265 -11.78 -11.11 9.52
N ASP A 266 -11.78 -12.39 9.17
CA ASP A 266 -12.53 -13.50 9.81
C ASP A 266 -14.05 -13.49 9.66
N LEU A 267 -14.63 -12.63 8.84
CA LEU A 267 -16.07 -12.46 8.77
C LEU A 267 -16.80 -13.49 7.90
N TRP A 268 -18.09 -13.60 8.16
CA TRP A 268 -19.11 -14.23 7.33
C TRP A 268 -20.47 -13.52 7.54
N LEU A 269 -21.40 -13.71 6.61
CA LEU A 269 -22.63 -12.93 6.57
C LEU A 269 -23.67 -13.46 7.55
N ARG A 270 -23.50 -13.12 8.82
CA ARG A 270 -24.41 -13.42 9.89
C ARG A 270 -24.45 -12.28 10.90
N GLU A 271 -25.60 -11.99 11.46
CA GLU A 271 -25.75 -10.96 12.48
C GLU A 271 -26.43 -11.50 13.75
N PRO A 272 -25.95 -11.09 14.91
CA PRO A 272 -24.67 -10.43 15.15
C PRO A 272 -23.51 -11.42 15.04
N TYR A 273 -22.40 -11.02 14.41
CA TYR A 273 -21.18 -11.82 14.41
C TYR A 273 -20.07 -11.10 15.19
N GLY A 274 -19.66 -11.69 16.31
CA GLY A 274 -18.77 -11.03 17.25
C GLY A 274 -19.40 -9.74 17.76
N HIS A 275 -18.78 -8.61 17.42
CA HIS A 275 -19.26 -7.26 17.75
C HIS A 275 -19.75 -6.47 16.54
N VAL A 276 -19.77 -7.08 15.35
CA VAL A 276 -20.16 -6.38 14.11
C VAL A 276 -21.68 -6.36 13.97
N ASP A 277 -22.24 -5.17 13.88
CA ASP A 277 -23.59 -4.84 13.42
C ASP A 277 -23.45 -4.24 12.01
N TYR A 278 -23.81 -5.00 10.98
CA TYR A 278 -23.62 -4.57 9.59
C TYR A 278 -24.48 -3.34 9.24
N ALA A 279 -25.72 -3.27 9.74
CA ALA A 279 -26.57 -2.11 9.49
C ALA A 279 -26.03 -0.86 10.22
N GLY A 280 -25.50 -1.02 11.44
CA GLY A 280 -24.80 0.01 12.18
C GLY A 280 -23.55 0.50 11.46
N LEU A 281 -22.71 -0.42 10.99
CA LEU A 281 -21.49 -0.10 10.25
C LEU A 281 -21.80 0.61 8.92
N LEU A 282 -22.90 0.24 8.23
CA LEU A 282 -23.35 0.94 7.03
C LEU A 282 -23.63 2.42 7.30
N ARG A 283 -24.31 2.74 8.43
CA ARG A 283 -24.57 4.13 8.82
C ARG A 283 -23.26 4.91 9.02
N GLU A 284 -22.29 4.33 9.70
CA GLU A 284 -20.99 4.97 9.90
C GLU A 284 -20.25 5.17 8.58
N MET A 285 -20.24 4.17 7.68
CA MET A 285 -19.66 4.30 6.34
C MET A 285 -20.30 5.42 5.52
N GLN A 286 -21.60 5.62 5.63
CA GLN A 286 -22.31 6.70 4.95
C GLN A 286 -21.98 8.07 5.53
N LEU A 287 -21.87 8.19 6.86
CA LEU A 287 -21.59 9.43 7.58
C LEU A 287 -20.13 9.88 7.41
N HIS A 288 -19.17 8.94 7.44
CA HIS A 288 -17.74 9.20 7.44
C HIS A 288 -17.07 8.86 6.11
N ASN A 289 -17.85 8.56 5.08
CA ASN A 289 -17.42 8.27 3.73
C ASN A 289 -16.25 7.26 3.65
N PHE A 290 -16.49 6.01 4.04
CA PHE A 290 -15.54 4.92 3.83
C PHE A 290 -16.22 3.67 3.28
N HIS A 291 -15.41 2.71 2.78
CA HIS A 291 -15.84 1.42 2.22
C HIS A 291 -15.21 0.30 3.04
N THR A 292 -15.97 -0.77 3.24
CA THR A 292 -15.50 -1.94 3.97
C THR A 292 -15.50 -3.19 3.07
N THR A 293 -14.34 -3.85 2.99
CA THR A 293 -14.21 -5.18 2.41
C THR A 293 -14.27 -6.23 3.51
N LEU A 294 -15.10 -7.24 3.35
CA LEU A 294 -15.17 -8.38 4.26
C LEU A 294 -14.23 -9.48 3.75
N ALA A 295 -13.18 -9.79 4.50
CA ALA A 295 -12.31 -10.93 4.22
C ALA A 295 -13.06 -12.20 4.68
N PHE A 296 -13.72 -12.82 3.72
CA PHE A 296 -14.66 -13.90 3.93
C PHE A 296 -13.97 -15.25 3.94
N ILE A 297 -14.25 -16.06 4.96
CA ILE A 297 -13.74 -17.42 5.05
C ILE A 297 -14.56 -18.33 4.14
N PRO A 298 -14.02 -18.88 3.04
CA PRO A 298 -14.77 -19.69 2.07
C PRO A 298 -15.47 -20.92 2.66
N TRP A 299 -14.99 -21.44 3.79
CA TRP A 299 -15.65 -22.52 4.54
C TRP A 299 -17.13 -22.19 4.86
N ASN A 300 -17.50 -20.90 4.94
CA ASN A 300 -18.84 -20.41 5.26
C ASN A 300 -19.74 -20.16 4.02
N PHE A 301 -19.35 -20.61 2.84
CA PHE A 301 -19.95 -20.26 1.54
C PHE A 301 -21.48 -20.43 1.45
N ASP A 302 -22.08 -21.36 2.21
CA ASP A 302 -23.53 -21.68 2.22
C ASP A 302 -24.22 -21.33 3.56
N ARG A 303 -23.55 -20.51 4.42
CA ARG A 303 -24.03 -20.22 5.78
C ARG A 303 -24.51 -18.78 5.96
N SER A 304 -24.57 -18.00 4.88
CA SER A 304 -24.96 -16.59 4.92
C SER A 304 -26.45 -16.42 5.21
N GLU A 305 -26.78 -15.45 6.06
CA GLU A 305 -28.17 -15.11 6.39
C GLU A 305 -28.81 -14.24 5.29
N PRO A 306 -30.06 -14.52 4.87
CA PRO A 306 -30.70 -13.78 3.77
C PRO A 306 -30.76 -12.26 4.00
N ALA A 307 -30.97 -11.82 5.24
CA ALA A 307 -31.02 -10.39 5.58
C ALA A 307 -29.68 -9.71 5.30
N MET A 308 -28.56 -10.33 5.66
CA MET A 308 -27.22 -9.80 5.42
C MET A 308 -26.86 -9.83 3.93
N VAL A 309 -27.22 -10.89 3.22
CA VAL A 309 -27.08 -10.97 1.76
C VAL A 309 -27.84 -9.81 1.09
N SER A 310 -29.08 -9.56 1.52
CA SER A 310 -29.90 -8.46 0.98
C SER A 310 -29.27 -7.09 1.26
N LEU A 311 -28.75 -6.87 2.48
CA LEU A 311 -28.08 -5.63 2.85
C LEU A 311 -26.85 -5.36 1.98
N LEU A 312 -25.96 -6.35 1.82
CA LEU A 312 -24.74 -6.16 1.02
C LEU A 312 -25.06 -5.97 -0.47
N ARG A 313 -26.03 -6.69 -1.00
CA ARG A 313 -26.49 -6.50 -2.39
C ARG A 313 -27.08 -5.12 -2.66
N ALA A 314 -27.73 -4.52 -1.65
CA ALA A 314 -28.31 -3.18 -1.76
C ALA A 314 -27.23 -2.08 -1.69
N HIS A 315 -26.06 -2.37 -1.13
CA HIS A 315 -25.00 -1.39 -0.88
C HIS A 315 -23.60 -1.83 -1.40
N PRO A 316 -23.46 -2.18 -2.70
CA PRO A 316 -22.17 -2.58 -3.27
C PRO A 316 -21.14 -1.44 -3.29
N GLU A 317 -21.59 -0.20 -3.17
CA GLU A 317 -20.74 0.99 -3.06
C GLU A 317 -20.08 1.12 -1.68
N ARG A 318 -20.56 0.39 -0.67
CA ARG A 318 -20.06 0.43 0.71
C ARG A 318 -19.48 -0.90 1.16
N TYR A 319 -19.97 -2.01 0.65
CA TYR A 319 -19.53 -3.36 1.01
C TYR A 319 -18.99 -4.13 -0.17
N SER A 320 -17.91 -4.86 0.06
CA SER A 320 -17.39 -5.87 -0.87
C SER A 320 -16.89 -7.09 -0.11
N ILE A 321 -16.53 -8.13 -0.83
CA ILE A 321 -16.05 -9.40 -0.27
C ILE A 321 -14.75 -9.77 -0.96
N CYS A 322 -13.74 -10.19 -0.21
CA CYS A 322 -12.53 -10.82 -0.73
C CYS A 322 -12.31 -12.19 -0.06
N VAL A 323 -11.27 -12.89 -0.45
CA VAL A 323 -11.01 -14.27 -0.01
C VAL A 323 -10.10 -14.29 1.21
N HIS A 324 -10.49 -15.01 2.27
CA HIS A 324 -9.70 -15.19 3.48
C HIS A 324 -9.34 -16.66 3.69
N GLY A 325 -8.25 -17.09 3.04
CA GLY A 325 -7.88 -18.51 3.01
C GLY A 325 -8.93 -19.40 2.36
N ASN A 326 -9.13 -20.58 2.93
CA ASN A 326 -10.19 -21.54 2.58
C ASN A 326 -10.96 -21.99 3.83
N ASN A 327 -10.25 -22.58 4.79
CA ASN A 327 -10.80 -23.14 6.02
C ASN A 327 -10.51 -22.29 7.24
N HIS A 328 -9.57 -21.37 7.17
CA HIS A 328 -8.98 -20.62 8.27
C HIS A 328 -8.47 -21.57 9.39
N ASP A 329 -7.80 -22.65 9.01
CA ASP A 329 -7.03 -23.46 9.94
C ASP A 329 -5.74 -22.72 10.31
N HIS A 330 -5.31 -22.75 11.56
CA HIS A 330 -4.18 -21.97 12.08
C HIS A 330 -2.89 -22.10 11.27
N GLN A 331 -2.69 -23.19 10.58
CA GLN A 331 -1.52 -23.43 9.71
C GLN A 331 -1.93 -23.75 8.28
N GLU A 332 -2.99 -23.15 7.79
CA GLU A 332 -3.54 -23.45 6.47
C GLU A 332 -2.51 -23.28 5.35
N PHE A 333 -1.71 -22.22 5.42
CA PHE A 333 -0.60 -21.95 4.52
C PHE A 333 0.76 -21.97 5.25
N GLY A 334 0.89 -22.80 6.28
CA GLY A 334 2.09 -22.88 7.10
C GLY A 334 3.35 -23.33 6.33
N PRO A 335 4.51 -23.46 7.00
CA PRO A 335 5.75 -23.84 6.35
C PRO A 335 5.60 -25.12 5.52
N TYR A 336 6.30 -25.19 4.39
CA TYR A 336 6.24 -26.34 3.48
C TYR A 336 6.53 -27.69 4.14
N GLU A 337 7.34 -27.69 5.19
CA GLU A 337 7.67 -28.90 5.97
C GLU A 337 6.45 -29.50 6.67
N THR A 338 5.51 -28.65 7.10
CA THR A 338 4.27 -29.09 7.77
C THR A 338 3.08 -29.11 6.85
N HIS A 339 3.07 -28.29 5.80
CA HIS A 339 2.00 -28.18 4.82
C HIS A 339 2.57 -28.23 3.40
N PRO A 340 2.64 -29.43 2.79
CA PRO A 340 3.14 -29.61 1.44
C PRO A 340 2.42 -28.72 0.45
N ARG A 341 3.13 -28.23 -0.56
CA ARG A 341 2.58 -27.37 -1.62
C ARG A 341 1.28 -27.92 -2.24
N ALA A 342 1.21 -29.23 -2.46
CA ALA A 342 0.00 -29.87 -2.99
C ALA A 342 -1.25 -29.61 -2.12
N ARG A 343 -1.09 -29.55 -0.80
CA ARG A 343 -2.19 -29.21 0.12
C ARG A 343 -2.57 -27.74 0.00
N GLN A 344 -1.59 -26.83 -0.06
CA GLN A 344 -1.83 -25.40 -0.22
C GLN A 344 -2.55 -25.09 -1.55
N VAL A 345 -2.11 -25.72 -2.63
CA VAL A 345 -2.78 -25.64 -3.94
C VAL A 345 -4.21 -26.15 -3.86
N ASN A 346 -4.45 -27.28 -3.19
CA ASN A 346 -5.79 -27.82 -3.01
C ASN A 346 -6.68 -26.88 -2.18
N ASP A 347 -6.16 -26.24 -1.15
CA ASP A 347 -6.89 -25.24 -0.35
C ASP A 347 -7.23 -24.02 -1.19
N ILE A 348 -6.34 -23.52 -2.04
CA ILE A 348 -6.62 -22.42 -2.99
C ILE A 348 -7.74 -22.83 -3.95
N ARG A 349 -7.63 -24.01 -4.59
CA ARG A 349 -8.63 -24.49 -5.55
C ARG A 349 -10.02 -24.67 -4.91
N GLN A 350 -10.06 -25.26 -3.71
CA GLN A 350 -11.30 -25.43 -2.96
C GLN A 350 -11.86 -24.08 -2.49
N GLY A 351 -11.01 -23.14 -2.08
CA GLY A 351 -11.38 -21.79 -1.71
C GLY A 351 -12.09 -21.08 -2.87
N ILE A 352 -11.52 -21.14 -4.08
CA ILE A 352 -12.14 -20.58 -5.30
C ILE A 352 -13.49 -21.25 -5.57
N ALA A 353 -13.55 -22.60 -5.56
CA ALA A 353 -14.80 -23.30 -5.83
C ALA A 353 -15.91 -22.95 -4.83
N ARG A 354 -15.56 -22.77 -3.55
CA ARG A 354 -16.49 -22.31 -2.53
C ARG A 354 -16.94 -20.88 -2.74
N MET A 355 -16.04 -19.97 -3.14
CA MET A 355 -16.40 -18.58 -3.44
C MET A 355 -17.27 -18.48 -4.69
N GLU A 356 -17.02 -19.28 -5.72
CA GLU A 356 -17.91 -19.39 -6.88
C GLU A 356 -19.31 -19.87 -6.45
N ARG A 357 -19.36 -20.88 -5.58
CA ARG A 357 -20.63 -21.37 -5.04
C ARG A 357 -21.33 -20.33 -4.17
N PHE A 358 -20.57 -19.59 -3.33
CA PHE A 358 -21.08 -18.45 -2.57
C PHE A 358 -21.72 -17.41 -3.51
N SER A 359 -21.02 -17.01 -4.55
CA SER A 359 -21.50 -16.02 -5.52
C SER A 359 -22.79 -16.49 -6.23
N GLN A 360 -22.86 -17.77 -6.61
CA GLN A 360 -24.07 -18.36 -7.18
C GLN A 360 -25.27 -18.33 -6.21
N LEU A 361 -25.03 -18.63 -4.91
CA LEU A 361 -26.09 -18.70 -3.91
C LEU A 361 -26.58 -17.30 -3.48
N THR A 362 -25.66 -16.33 -3.40
CA THR A 362 -25.96 -15.01 -2.84
C THR A 362 -26.15 -13.92 -3.89
N GLN A 363 -25.69 -14.14 -5.12
CA GLN A 363 -25.60 -13.13 -6.18
C GLN A 363 -24.69 -11.94 -5.77
N ILE A 364 -23.76 -12.14 -4.82
CA ILE A 364 -22.74 -11.18 -4.45
C ILE A 364 -21.44 -11.59 -5.14
N PRO A 365 -20.81 -10.73 -5.96
CA PRO A 365 -19.49 -10.97 -6.49
C PRO A 365 -18.44 -10.92 -5.39
N TYR A 366 -17.28 -11.54 -5.62
CA TYR A 366 -16.14 -11.43 -4.74
C TYR A 366 -14.90 -10.96 -5.50
N ASP A 367 -14.04 -10.25 -4.80
CA ASP A 367 -12.73 -9.85 -5.31
C ASP A 367 -11.74 -11.01 -5.18
N ALA A 368 -11.07 -11.37 -6.27
CA ALA A 368 -10.02 -12.38 -6.26
C ALA A 368 -8.71 -11.80 -5.64
N VAL A 369 -8.81 -11.29 -4.42
CA VAL A 369 -7.69 -10.81 -3.59
C VAL A 369 -7.60 -11.71 -2.37
N MET A 370 -6.41 -12.29 -2.14
CA MET A 370 -6.18 -13.17 -1.00
C MET A 370 -5.72 -12.37 0.21
N VAL A 371 -6.44 -12.48 1.30
CA VAL A 371 -6.01 -12.14 2.65
C VAL A 371 -5.64 -13.43 3.36
N PHE A 372 -4.36 -13.61 3.69
CA PHE A 372 -3.92 -14.86 4.31
C PHE A 372 -4.30 -14.95 5.79
N PRO A 373 -4.88 -16.08 6.24
CA PRO A 373 -5.08 -16.35 7.65
C PRO A 373 -3.78 -16.22 8.45
N HIS A 374 -3.85 -15.52 9.58
CA HIS A 374 -2.70 -15.22 10.46
C HIS A 374 -1.53 -14.53 9.75
N SER A 375 -1.76 -13.90 8.60
CA SER A 375 -0.71 -13.31 7.74
C SER A 375 0.38 -14.29 7.30
N ILE A 376 0.13 -15.60 7.33
CA ILE A 376 1.08 -16.62 6.89
C ILE A 376 0.94 -16.81 5.38
N SER A 377 1.85 -16.18 4.63
CA SER A 377 1.85 -16.15 3.17
C SER A 377 3.19 -16.64 2.60
N PRO A 378 3.41 -17.95 2.42
CA PRO A 378 4.67 -18.46 1.87
C PRO A 378 4.89 -17.97 0.43
N ALA A 379 6.14 -17.61 0.09
CA ALA A 379 6.46 -17.07 -1.24
C ALA A 379 6.02 -17.98 -2.41
N PRO A 380 6.21 -19.30 -2.35
CA PRO A 380 5.73 -20.19 -3.42
C PRO A 380 4.20 -20.24 -3.57
N THR A 381 3.43 -19.94 -2.51
CA THR A 381 1.97 -19.85 -2.59
C THR A 381 1.51 -18.65 -3.43
N LEU A 382 2.33 -17.59 -3.51
CA LEU A 382 2.06 -16.45 -4.39
C LEU A 382 2.10 -16.85 -5.87
N ALA A 383 3.00 -17.77 -6.25
CA ALA A 383 3.02 -18.34 -7.60
C ALA A 383 1.73 -19.12 -7.92
N ASP A 384 1.20 -19.84 -6.93
CA ASP A 384 -0.05 -20.58 -7.07
C ASP A 384 -1.26 -19.63 -7.19
N LEU A 385 -1.28 -18.54 -6.42
CA LEU A 385 -2.31 -17.48 -6.57
C LEU A 385 -2.28 -16.86 -7.96
N LYS A 386 -1.07 -16.53 -8.47
CA LYS A 386 -0.87 -16.02 -9.83
C LYS A 386 -1.41 -17.01 -10.86
N HIS A 387 -1.06 -18.30 -10.72
CA HIS A 387 -1.52 -19.36 -11.61
C HIS A 387 -3.06 -19.43 -11.69
N TYR A 388 -3.75 -19.24 -10.58
CA TYR A 388 -5.22 -19.23 -10.53
C TYR A 388 -5.85 -17.84 -10.72
N ASN A 389 -5.12 -16.91 -11.33
CA ASN A 389 -5.60 -15.58 -11.73
C ASN A 389 -6.13 -14.71 -10.55
N TYR A 390 -5.58 -14.86 -9.35
CA TYR A 390 -5.80 -13.85 -8.32
C TYR A 390 -5.20 -12.51 -8.73
N LEU A 391 -5.81 -11.42 -8.29
CA LEU A 391 -5.38 -10.05 -8.62
C LEU A 391 -4.18 -9.61 -7.78
N ALA A 392 -4.22 -9.93 -6.49
CA ALA A 392 -3.20 -9.54 -5.51
C ALA A 392 -3.35 -10.36 -4.22
N THR A 393 -2.37 -10.23 -3.33
CA THR A 393 -2.55 -10.51 -1.90
C THR A 393 -2.43 -9.24 -1.08
N ALA A 394 -3.17 -9.14 0.03
CA ALA A 394 -3.16 -8.00 0.92
C ALA A 394 -3.03 -8.46 2.38
N ASN A 395 -1.86 -8.22 3.00
CA ASN A 395 -1.52 -8.71 4.33
C ASN A 395 -0.96 -7.58 5.22
N SER A 396 -0.68 -7.87 6.49
CA SER A 396 -0.01 -6.93 7.39
C SER A 396 1.40 -6.56 6.91
N LEU A 397 2.06 -7.45 6.17
CA LEU A 397 3.35 -7.22 5.52
C LEU A 397 3.22 -7.55 4.03
N ASN A 398 3.95 -6.82 3.19
CA ASN A 398 4.06 -7.11 1.76
C ASN A 398 5.20 -8.09 1.41
N VAL A 399 5.94 -8.57 2.41
CA VAL A 399 6.96 -9.62 2.29
C VAL A 399 6.37 -10.94 2.75
N PRO A 400 6.48 -12.01 1.95
CA PRO A 400 5.99 -13.33 2.34
C PRO A 400 6.69 -13.87 3.58
N SER A 401 5.98 -14.73 4.32
CA SER A 401 6.47 -15.35 5.54
C SER A 401 7.75 -16.18 5.27
N GLY A 402 8.78 -15.96 6.09
CA GLY A 402 10.07 -16.65 5.94
C GLY A 402 10.94 -16.14 4.79
N SER A 403 10.52 -15.11 4.06
CA SER A 403 11.29 -14.50 2.99
C SER A 403 12.09 -13.30 3.48
N VAL A 404 13.18 -13.00 2.76
CA VAL A 404 13.99 -11.80 2.99
C VAL A 404 13.41 -10.66 2.18
N ALA A 405 13.26 -9.48 2.80
CA ALA A 405 12.85 -8.28 2.09
C ALA A 405 13.85 -7.92 0.98
N PRO A 406 13.39 -7.41 -0.16
CA PRO A 406 14.29 -6.86 -1.17
C PRO A 406 15.21 -5.81 -0.57
N SER A 407 16.49 -5.79 -1.02
CA SER A 407 17.47 -4.80 -0.56
C SER A 407 17.30 -3.42 -1.20
N ASP A 408 16.29 -3.26 -2.05
CA ASP A 408 15.99 -2.04 -2.76
C ASP A 408 15.32 -1.01 -1.84
N THR A 409 15.90 0.20 -1.77
CA THR A 409 15.32 1.30 -0.98
C THR A 409 13.95 1.73 -1.51
N GLU A 410 13.69 1.59 -2.81
CA GLU A 410 12.37 1.86 -3.40
C GLU A 410 11.29 0.92 -2.84
N PHE A 411 11.66 -0.30 -2.49
CA PHE A 411 10.74 -1.24 -1.85
C PHE A 411 10.11 -0.67 -0.58
N ALA A 412 10.90 0.01 0.25
CA ALA A 412 10.43 0.61 1.49
C ALA A 412 9.43 1.77 1.28
N LEU A 413 9.36 2.32 0.08
CA LEU A 413 8.49 3.46 -0.26
C LEU A 413 7.20 3.05 -0.97
N ARG A 414 7.00 1.75 -1.25
CA ARG A 414 5.83 1.24 -1.97
C ARG A 414 5.04 0.24 -1.13
N THR A 415 3.72 0.25 -1.27
CA THR A 415 2.83 -0.71 -0.60
C THR A 415 2.76 -2.06 -1.31
N ALA A 416 3.16 -2.12 -2.59
CA ALA A 416 3.16 -3.35 -3.38
C ALA A 416 4.59 -3.78 -3.72
N THR A 417 4.87 -5.08 -3.63
CA THR A 417 6.10 -5.68 -4.18
C THR A 417 5.77 -6.72 -5.24
N MET A 418 6.59 -6.76 -6.29
CA MET A 418 6.56 -7.77 -7.36
C MET A 418 7.71 -8.77 -7.24
N ALA A 419 8.54 -8.68 -6.21
CA ALA A 419 9.75 -9.47 -6.04
C ALA A 419 9.50 -10.99 -5.89
N PHE A 420 8.26 -11.39 -5.57
CA PHE A 420 7.90 -12.80 -5.33
C PHE A 420 6.95 -13.28 -6.42
N SER A 421 7.48 -14.07 -7.34
CA SER A 421 6.74 -14.64 -8.49
C SER A 421 6.07 -13.62 -9.40
N THR A 422 6.55 -12.38 -9.42
CA THR A 422 5.94 -11.24 -10.13
C THR A 422 4.43 -11.09 -9.86
N PHE A 423 4.04 -11.41 -8.63
CA PHE A 423 2.67 -11.32 -8.13
C PHE A 423 2.54 -10.19 -7.10
N PRO A 424 1.56 -9.28 -7.22
CA PRO A 424 1.49 -8.11 -6.34
C PRO A 424 1.12 -8.48 -4.91
N SER A 425 2.01 -8.14 -3.98
CA SER A 425 1.80 -8.24 -2.54
C SER A 425 1.66 -6.85 -1.93
N LEU A 426 0.49 -6.58 -1.36
CA LEU A 426 0.09 -5.30 -0.77
C LEU A 426 0.19 -5.35 0.75
N ARG A 427 0.51 -4.20 1.34
CA ARG A 427 0.53 -4.03 2.80
C ARG A 427 -0.74 -3.34 3.28
N ARG A 428 -1.28 -3.82 4.42
CA ARG A 428 -2.36 -3.18 5.18
C ARG A 428 -1.88 -2.82 6.58
N TYR A 429 -2.38 -1.72 7.13
CA TYR A 429 -2.09 -1.27 8.49
C TYR A 429 -3.17 -1.73 9.46
N SER A 430 -2.76 -2.25 10.63
CA SER A 430 -3.73 -2.58 11.69
C SER A 430 -4.32 -1.31 12.29
N ALA A 431 -5.63 -1.12 12.16
CA ALA A 431 -6.34 -0.03 12.82
C ALA A 431 -6.61 -0.33 14.31
N GLU A 432 -6.32 -1.55 14.78
CA GLU A 432 -6.35 -1.92 16.21
C GLU A 432 -5.13 -1.35 16.95
N ALA A 433 -4.06 -1.03 16.22
CA ALA A 433 -2.90 -0.34 16.72
C ALA A 433 -3.00 1.17 16.42
N SER A 434 -2.27 1.99 17.19
CA SER A 434 -2.17 3.42 16.88
C SER A 434 -1.33 3.61 15.62
N ILE A 435 -1.93 4.13 14.56
CA ILE A 435 -1.24 4.49 13.32
C ILE A 435 -0.85 5.97 13.42
N PRO A 436 0.44 6.32 13.33
CA PRO A 436 0.85 7.72 13.31
C PRO A 436 0.25 8.44 12.10
N GLU A 437 -0.33 9.63 12.29
CA GLU A 437 -0.85 10.43 11.15
C GLU A 437 0.24 10.74 10.12
N SER A 438 1.50 10.89 10.55
CA SER A 438 2.65 11.04 9.67
C SER A 438 2.85 9.84 8.72
N GLN A 439 2.53 8.62 9.16
CA GLN A 439 2.57 7.44 8.28
C GLN A 439 1.52 7.57 7.17
N LEU A 440 0.30 7.96 7.52
CA LEU A 440 -0.78 8.16 6.54
C LEU A 440 -0.44 9.28 5.57
N ALA A 441 0.17 10.35 6.05
CA ALA A 441 0.62 11.47 5.22
C ALA A 441 1.73 11.05 4.23
N ILE A 442 2.66 10.18 4.65
CA ILE A 442 3.68 9.61 3.77
C ILE A 442 3.07 8.72 2.71
N GLU A 443 2.17 7.80 3.06
CA GLU A 443 1.48 6.95 2.07
C GLU A 443 0.75 7.80 1.04
N THR A 444 0.03 8.82 1.49
CA THR A 444 -0.65 9.78 0.62
C THR A 444 0.32 10.55 -0.27
N PHE A 445 1.46 10.99 0.27
CA PHE A 445 2.50 11.70 -0.50
C PHE A 445 3.11 10.81 -1.59
N LEU A 446 3.34 9.54 -1.29
CA LEU A 446 3.90 8.56 -2.23
C LEU A 446 2.87 8.08 -3.28
N GLY A 447 1.58 8.43 -3.11
CA GLY A 447 0.49 7.97 -3.96
C GLY A 447 0.09 6.52 -3.69
N ASN A 448 0.45 5.97 -2.53
CA ASN A 448 0.08 4.63 -2.13
C ASN A 448 -1.37 4.57 -1.63
N PRO A 449 -2.11 3.47 -1.85
CA PRO A 449 -3.44 3.31 -1.28
C PRO A 449 -3.36 3.15 0.24
N ALA A 450 -4.26 3.81 0.97
CA ALA A 450 -4.40 3.68 2.42
C ALA A 450 -5.23 2.43 2.77
N LEU A 451 -4.57 1.31 3.05
CA LEU A 451 -5.21 0.03 3.32
C LEU A 451 -5.15 -0.31 4.80
N PHE A 452 -6.32 -0.56 5.40
CA PHE A 452 -6.45 -0.88 6.81
C PHE A 452 -7.06 -2.26 7.02
N TYR A 453 -6.79 -2.87 8.17
CA TYR A 453 -7.49 -4.07 8.59
C TYR A 453 -7.79 -4.08 10.10
N VAL A 454 -8.86 -4.77 10.44
CA VAL A 454 -9.30 -5.04 11.82
C VAL A 454 -9.93 -6.42 11.89
N HIS A 455 -10.13 -6.92 13.10
CA HIS A 455 -10.99 -8.06 13.39
C HIS A 455 -12.32 -7.58 14.00
N GLN A 456 -13.29 -8.46 14.09
CA GLN A 456 -14.61 -8.16 14.67
C GLN A 456 -14.56 -7.59 16.11
N GLY A 457 -13.52 -7.93 16.87
CA GLY A 457 -13.30 -7.43 18.23
C GLY A 457 -13.03 -5.93 18.32
N PHE A 458 -12.55 -5.30 17.26
CA PHE A 458 -12.32 -3.86 17.18
C PHE A 458 -13.60 -3.05 17.43
N PHE A 459 -14.74 -3.58 17.02
CA PHE A 459 -16.04 -2.92 17.17
C PHE A 459 -16.70 -3.15 18.53
N ALA A 460 -15.99 -3.69 19.50
CA ALA A 460 -16.54 -3.86 20.87
C ALA A 460 -16.93 -2.54 21.56
N ALA A 461 -16.33 -1.42 21.14
CA ALA A 461 -16.67 -0.07 21.61
C ALA A 461 -17.78 0.61 20.79
N GLY A 462 -18.21 -0.01 19.69
CA GLY A 462 -19.24 0.50 18.78
C GLY A 462 -18.79 0.55 17.34
N MET A 463 -19.73 0.70 16.39
CA MET A 463 -19.45 0.71 14.96
C MET A 463 -18.65 1.93 14.51
N GLY A 464 -18.67 3.02 15.27
CA GLY A 464 -17.90 4.23 15.01
C GLY A 464 -16.40 4.13 15.36
N SER A 465 -15.88 2.98 15.78
CA SER A 465 -14.48 2.82 16.18
C SER A 465 -13.47 3.18 15.08
N PHE A 466 -13.84 3.11 13.80
CA PHE A 466 -12.98 3.45 12.68
C PHE A 466 -13.12 4.91 12.19
N ASN A 467 -14.14 5.65 12.64
CA ASN A 467 -14.50 6.96 12.11
C ASN A 467 -13.35 7.96 12.12
N ALA A 468 -12.59 8.03 13.22
CA ALA A 468 -11.46 8.97 13.35
C ALA A 468 -10.37 8.73 12.29
N ILE A 469 -10.09 7.47 11.93
CA ILE A 469 -9.12 7.13 10.90
C ILE A 469 -9.68 7.52 9.52
N ALA A 470 -10.94 7.19 9.23
CA ALA A 470 -11.59 7.56 7.98
C ALA A 470 -11.61 9.08 7.78
N ASP A 471 -12.01 9.85 8.80
CA ASP A 471 -12.03 11.31 8.79
C ASP A 471 -10.62 11.90 8.59
N THR A 472 -9.60 11.28 9.18
CA THR A 472 -8.22 11.70 9.00
C THR A 472 -7.77 11.52 7.55
N VAL A 473 -8.04 10.36 6.93
CA VAL A 473 -7.73 10.10 5.51
C VAL A 473 -8.49 11.07 4.61
N ASN A 474 -9.79 11.25 4.84
CA ASN A 474 -10.63 12.17 4.06
C ASN A 474 -10.18 13.63 4.18
N ARG A 475 -9.68 14.06 5.35
CA ARG A 475 -9.12 15.40 5.57
C ARG A 475 -7.78 15.59 4.88
N MET A 476 -6.87 14.60 4.95
CA MET A 476 -5.57 14.65 4.30
C MET A 476 -5.69 14.70 2.78
N GLN A 477 -6.66 13.97 2.24
CA GLN A 477 -6.85 13.78 0.82
C GLN A 477 -8.34 13.74 0.48
N PRO A 478 -8.99 14.92 0.29
CA PRO A 478 -10.44 15.01 0.10
C PRO A 478 -10.99 14.26 -1.11
N ASP A 479 -10.16 13.99 -2.11
CA ASP A 479 -10.49 13.24 -3.33
C ASP A 479 -10.21 11.73 -3.22
N THR A 480 -9.95 11.22 -2.01
CA THR A 480 -9.79 9.78 -1.76
C THR A 480 -11.04 9.02 -2.13
N GLN A 481 -10.84 7.99 -2.94
CA GLN A 481 -11.88 7.03 -3.32
C GLN A 481 -11.78 5.78 -2.44
N TRP A 482 -12.75 5.61 -1.56
CA TRP A 482 -12.88 4.38 -0.80
C TRP A 482 -13.53 3.31 -1.68
N ARG A 483 -12.79 2.23 -1.93
CA ARG A 483 -13.17 1.18 -2.88
C ARG A 483 -12.85 -0.21 -2.34
N SER A 484 -13.36 -1.24 -3.01
CA SER A 484 -13.03 -2.64 -2.74
C SER A 484 -11.56 -2.95 -3.04
N LEU A 485 -11.00 -3.97 -2.39
CA LEU A 485 -9.63 -4.41 -2.67
C LEU A 485 -9.44 -4.84 -4.13
N GLY A 486 -10.45 -5.47 -4.74
CA GLY A 486 -10.38 -5.85 -6.15
C GLY A 486 -10.40 -4.65 -7.09
N TYR A 487 -11.23 -3.63 -6.79
CA TYR A 487 -11.19 -2.38 -7.54
C TYR A 487 -9.82 -1.73 -7.45
N ILE A 488 -9.27 -1.61 -6.22
CA ILE A 488 -7.94 -1.03 -5.99
C ILE A 488 -6.87 -1.82 -6.75
N ALA A 489 -6.87 -3.15 -6.66
CA ALA A 489 -5.90 -3.99 -7.37
C ALA A 489 -5.94 -3.82 -8.90
N LYS A 490 -7.12 -3.61 -9.48
CA LYS A 490 -7.29 -3.33 -10.91
C LYS A 490 -6.83 -1.94 -11.34
N HIS A 491 -6.81 -0.97 -10.42
CA HIS A 491 -6.36 0.42 -10.65
C HIS A 491 -5.00 0.70 -10.04
N LEU A 492 -4.32 -0.33 -9.52
CA LEU A 492 -2.97 -0.19 -8.96
C LEU A 492 -1.94 -0.20 -10.09
N TYR A 493 -1.71 0.96 -10.64
CA TYR A 493 -0.65 1.21 -11.61
C TYR A 493 -0.10 2.64 -11.42
N LEU A 494 1.10 2.84 -11.92
CA LEU A 494 1.73 4.15 -11.99
C LEU A 494 1.72 4.61 -13.45
N GLU A 495 1.52 5.90 -13.65
CA GLU A 495 1.62 6.51 -14.96
C GLU A 495 2.58 7.71 -14.94
N LYS A 496 3.16 8.04 -16.06
CA LYS A 496 3.93 9.27 -16.27
C LYS A 496 3.78 9.77 -17.69
N LEU A 497 3.73 11.10 -17.83
CA LEU A 497 3.68 11.79 -19.11
C LEU A 497 5.02 11.69 -19.84
N ARG A 498 4.98 11.37 -21.12
CA ARG A 498 6.12 11.36 -22.05
C ARG A 498 6.22 12.69 -22.78
N ASP A 499 7.40 12.98 -23.34
CA ASP A 499 7.64 14.20 -24.14
C ASP A 499 6.77 14.27 -25.40
N ASP A 500 6.27 13.14 -25.89
CA ASP A 500 5.40 13.04 -27.07
C ASP A 500 3.90 13.20 -26.78
N GLY A 501 3.53 13.49 -25.52
CA GLY A 501 2.15 13.64 -25.07
C GLY A 501 1.41 12.32 -24.82
N ASN A 502 2.09 11.19 -24.91
CA ASN A 502 1.61 9.87 -24.55
C ASN A 502 1.99 9.52 -23.10
N TYR A 503 1.64 8.31 -22.63
CA TYR A 503 1.88 7.91 -21.25
C TYR A 503 2.63 6.58 -21.16
N ASP A 504 3.65 6.50 -20.30
CA ASP A 504 4.17 5.23 -19.82
C ASP A 504 3.32 4.78 -18.63
N VAL A 505 3.03 3.48 -18.55
CA VAL A 505 2.24 2.86 -17.46
C VAL A 505 2.98 1.65 -16.91
N ARG A 506 3.20 1.63 -15.60
CA ARG A 506 3.73 0.45 -14.89
C ARG A 506 2.62 -0.17 -14.05
N THR A 507 2.28 -1.41 -14.37
CA THR A 507 1.20 -2.12 -13.71
C THR A 507 1.68 -3.29 -12.87
N TYR A 508 0.85 -3.72 -11.91
CA TYR A 508 1.17 -4.77 -10.95
C TYR A 508 0.25 -5.98 -11.09
N SER A 509 -1.05 -5.78 -11.20
CA SER A 509 -2.06 -6.85 -11.23
C SER A 509 -2.14 -7.53 -12.61
N GLY A 510 -2.66 -8.77 -12.62
CA GLY A 510 -2.99 -9.48 -13.86
C GLY A 510 -4.21 -8.92 -14.59
N THR A 511 -5.12 -8.24 -13.91
CA THR A 511 -6.26 -7.54 -14.53
C THR A 511 -6.21 -6.06 -14.16
N ILE A 512 -6.26 -5.18 -15.16
CA ILE A 512 -6.10 -3.74 -15.00
C ILE A 512 -7.26 -3.03 -15.68
N ARG A 513 -7.82 -2.03 -15.04
CA ARG A 513 -8.70 -1.05 -15.64
C ARG A 513 -7.91 0.24 -15.87
N LEU A 514 -7.61 0.55 -17.13
CA LEU A 514 -6.86 1.74 -17.52
C LEU A 514 -7.82 2.76 -18.11
N ASP A 515 -7.97 3.90 -17.44
CA ASP A 515 -8.86 4.98 -17.83
C ASP A 515 -8.04 6.19 -18.31
N ASN A 516 -8.31 6.66 -19.54
CA ASN A 516 -7.75 7.91 -20.04
C ASN A 516 -8.57 9.09 -19.47
N VAL A 517 -8.14 9.61 -18.33
CA VAL A 517 -8.76 10.75 -17.67
C VAL A 517 -8.31 12.11 -18.27
N HIS A 518 -7.38 12.09 -19.23
CA HIS A 518 -6.83 13.27 -19.86
C HIS A 518 -7.76 13.81 -20.94
N GLN A 519 -7.53 15.06 -21.35
CA GLN A 519 -8.40 15.76 -22.28
C GLN A 519 -8.20 15.35 -23.76
N GLN A 520 -7.17 14.57 -24.07
CA GLN A 520 -6.79 14.18 -25.42
C GLN A 520 -6.68 12.65 -25.55
N ASP A 521 -6.87 12.17 -26.76
CA ASP A 521 -6.54 10.79 -27.11
C ASP A 521 -5.05 10.56 -26.88
N ALA A 522 -4.69 9.44 -26.25
CA ALA A 522 -3.29 9.12 -25.95
C ALA A 522 -3.01 7.63 -26.16
N THR A 523 -1.76 7.33 -26.43
CA THR A 523 -1.24 5.97 -26.44
C THR A 523 -0.58 5.68 -25.09
N PHE A 524 -0.98 4.59 -24.46
CA PHE A 524 -0.44 4.10 -23.21
C PHE A 524 0.55 2.96 -23.49
N PHE A 525 1.79 3.15 -23.10
CA PHE A 525 2.88 2.17 -23.17
C PHE A 525 2.96 1.45 -21.84
N ILE A 526 2.40 0.25 -21.79
CA ILE A 526 2.16 -0.49 -20.54
C ILE A 526 3.27 -1.51 -20.36
N GLU A 527 3.91 -1.48 -19.19
CA GLU A 527 4.88 -2.48 -18.76
C GLU A 527 4.39 -3.21 -17.49
N LYS A 528 4.64 -4.51 -17.42
CA LYS A 528 4.46 -5.33 -16.22
C LYS A 528 5.68 -6.22 -16.03
N ASP A 529 6.18 -6.28 -14.80
CA ASP A 529 7.19 -7.27 -14.44
C ASP A 529 6.57 -8.68 -14.53
N GLU A 530 7.23 -9.56 -15.32
CA GLU A 530 6.73 -10.90 -15.63
C GLU A 530 7.89 -11.89 -15.77
N ASP A 531 7.82 -13.00 -15.01
CA ASP A 531 8.83 -14.06 -15.06
C ASP A 531 8.62 -15.06 -16.20
N PHE A 532 7.45 -15.03 -16.83
CA PHE A 532 7.03 -15.94 -17.89
C PHE A 532 7.18 -17.43 -17.52
N ALA A 533 7.10 -17.74 -16.25
CA ALA A 533 7.15 -19.11 -15.75
C ALA A 533 5.88 -19.91 -16.13
N LEU A 534 4.80 -19.21 -16.40
CA LEU A 534 3.52 -19.80 -16.81
C LEU A 534 3.15 -19.33 -18.21
N PRO A 535 2.52 -20.18 -19.05
CA PRO A 535 1.87 -19.73 -20.28
C PRO A 535 0.81 -18.68 -19.97
N LEU A 536 0.75 -17.64 -20.76
CA LEU A 536 -0.20 -16.56 -20.55
C LEU A 536 -0.81 -16.06 -21.86
N THR A 537 -2.00 -15.50 -21.76
CA THR A 537 -2.70 -14.80 -22.83
C THR A 537 -3.08 -13.40 -22.37
N VAL A 538 -3.01 -12.43 -23.29
CA VAL A 538 -3.44 -11.05 -23.02
C VAL A 538 -4.73 -10.78 -23.76
N ARG A 539 -5.69 -10.17 -23.08
CA ARG A 539 -6.96 -9.71 -23.65
C ARG A 539 -7.19 -8.24 -23.30
N VAL A 540 -7.76 -7.50 -24.25
CA VAL A 540 -8.25 -6.13 -24.03
C VAL A 540 -9.74 -6.14 -24.32
N ASP A 541 -10.55 -5.74 -23.35
CA ASP A 541 -12.02 -5.82 -23.39
C ASP A 541 -12.53 -7.22 -23.85
N GLY A 542 -11.90 -8.26 -23.34
CA GLY A 542 -12.22 -9.66 -23.62
C GLY A 542 -11.68 -10.19 -24.97
N GLN A 543 -11.12 -9.36 -25.84
CA GLN A 543 -10.56 -9.79 -27.14
C GLN A 543 -9.06 -10.07 -27.03
N PRO A 544 -8.52 -11.11 -27.69
CA PRO A 544 -7.08 -11.36 -27.72
C PRO A 544 -6.31 -10.15 -28.22
N TYR A 545 -5.22 -9.82 -27.54
CA TYR A 545 -4.40 -8.67 -27.86
C TYR A 545 -2.91 -9.04 -27.90
N PRO A 546 -2.14 -8.54 -28.88
CA PRO A 546 -0.71 -8.85 -28.99
C PRO A 546 0.08 -8.15 -27.88
N TYR A 547 1.11 -8.82 -27.40
CA TYR A 547 2.08 -8.29 -26.45
C TYR A 547 3.50 -8.63 -26.87
N GLU A 548 4.46 -7.88 -26.35
CA GLU A 548 5.88 -8.09 -26.54
C GLU A 548 6.52 -8.57 -25.24
N ARG A 549 7.52 -9.44 -25.36
CA ARG A 549 8.36 -9.87 -24.25
C ARG A 549 9.73 -9.22 -24.37
N SER A 550 10.13 -8.45 -23.36
CA SER A 550 11.47 -7.84 -23.25
C SER A 550 12.12 -8.23 -21.93
N GLY A 551 12.95 -9.27 -21.98
CA GLY A 551 13.55 -9.84 -20.76
C GLY A 551 12.49 -10.35 -19.80
N THR A 552 12.43 -9.75 -18.61
CA THR A 552 11.46 -10.01 -17.54
C THR A 552 10.29 -9.03 -17.57
N ARG A 553 9.97 -8.44 -18.71
CA ARG A 553 8.85 -7.50 -18.85
C ARG A 553 7.91 -7.92 -19.97
N LEU A 554 6.63 -7.80 -19.67
CA LEU A 554 5.54 -7.85 -20.63
C LEU A 554 5.22 -6.42 -21.04
N LEU A 555 5.21 -6.15 -22.36
CA LEU A 555 4.98 -4.82 -22.93
C LEU A 555 3.75 -4.82 -23.81
N LEU A 556 2.92 -3.78 -23.67
CA LEU A 556 1.74 -3.51 -24.48
C LEU A 556 1.75 -2.05 -24.94
N GLN A 557 1.17 -1.79 -26.10
CA GLN A 557 0.90 -0.44 -26.58
C GLN A 557 -0.60 -0.32 -26.87
N LEU A 558 -1.31 0.59 -26.19
CA LEU A 558 -2.75 0.67 -26.25
C LEU A 558 -3.24 2.11 -26.49
N PRO A 559 -3.81 2.46 -27.65
CA PRO A 559 -4.46 3.74 -27.86
C PRO A 559 -5.81 3.79 -27.12
N ILE A 560 -6.02 4.85 -26.32
CA ILE A 560 -7.26 5.06 -25.57
C ILE A 560 -7.76 6.50 -25.80
N ARG A 561 -9.03 6.63 -26.18
CA ARG A 561 -9.66 7.92 -26.41
C ARG A 561 -9.82 8.70 -25.09
N ALA A 562 -9.80 10.01 -25.19
CA ALA A 562 -10.10 10.90 -24.08
C ALA A 562 -11.44 10.52 -23.39
N GLY A 563 -11.44 10.46 -22.06
CA GLY A 563 -12.61 10.14 -21.25
C GLY A 563 -13.12 8.69 -21.40
N SER A 564 -12.35 7.78 -22.02
CA SER A 564 -12.68 6.37 -22.11
C SER A 564 -11.69 5.49 -21.36
N GLY A 565 -12.06 4.23 -21.10
CA GLY A 565 -11.19 3.26 -20.43
C GLY A 565 -11.22 1.89 -21.10
N ARG A 566 -10.21 1.08 -20.80
CA ARG A 566 -10.04 -0.28 -21.30
C ARG A 566 -9.74 -1.24 -20.14
N GLU A 567 -10.29 -2.44 -20.21
CA GLU A 567 -9.90 -3.52 -19.31
C GLU A 567 -8.86 -4.42 -20.01
N ILE A 568 -7.72 -4.60 -19.36
CA ILE A 568 -6.63 -5.46 -19.82
C ILE A 568 -6.57 -6.65 -18.86
N ALA A 569 -6.64 -7.87 -19.39
CA ALA A 569 -6.53 -9.10 -18.63
C ALA A 569 -5.35 -9.94 -19.13
N ILE A 570 -4.40 -10.19 -18.26
CA ILE A 570 -3.28 -11.12 -18.42
C ILE A 570 -3.71 -12.39 -17.70
N ASN A 571 -4.11 -13.40 -18.47
CA ASN A 571 -4.62 -14.66 -17.92
C ASN A 571 -3.56 -15.74 -18.03
N TYR A 572 -3.33 -16.45 -16.93
CA TYR A 572 -2.44 -17.61 -16.88
C TYR A 572 -3.25 -18.88 -17.10
N ASP A 573 -2.75 -19.74 -18.01
CA ASP A 573 -3.39 -21.02 -18.28
C ASP A 573 -3.39 -21.90 -17.04
N ASN A 574 -4.57 -22.39 -16.63
CA ASN A 574 -4.73 -23.30 -15.53
C ASN A 574 -5.83 -24.33 -15.80
N ASP A 575 -5.78 -25.42 -15.04
CA ASP A 575 -6.70 -26.56 -15.13
C ASP A 575 -7.91 -26.45 -14.19
N LEU A 576 -8.20 -25.26 -13.66
CA LEU A 576 -9.24 -25.05 -12.67
C LEU A 576 -10.63 -25.23 -13.27
N ASN A 577 -11.31 -26.30 -12.87
CA ASN A 577 -12.74 -26.48 -13.07
C ASN A 577 -13.44 -26.39 -11.69
N ALA A 578 -13.81 -25.19 -11.27
CA ALA A 578 -14.40 -24.93 -9.96
C ALA A 578 -15.68 -25.77 -9.71
N ALA A 579 -16.46 -26.06 -10.77
CA ALA A 579 -17.69 -26.85 -10.66
C ALA A 579 -17.43 -28.34 -10.35
N ALA A 580 -16.25 -28.85 -10.70
CA ALA A 580 -15.85 -30.24 -10.46
C ALA A 580 -15.16 -30.46 -9.10
N ILE A 581 -14.83 -29.38 -8.38
CA ILE A 581 -14.13 -29.48 -7.10
C ILE A 581 -15.12 -29.76 -5.96
N ASP A 582 -14.78 -30.74 -5.12
CA ASP A 582 -15.57 -31.04 -3.92
C ASP A 582 -15.44 -29.92 -2.89
N VAL A 583 -16.55 -29.24 -2.61
CA VAL A 583 -16.66 -28.14 -1.63
C VAL A 583 -17.09 -28.64 -0.24
N SER A 584 -17.27 -29.95 -0.04
CA SER A 584 -17.74 -30.53 1.21
C SER A 584 -16.76 -30.28 2.37
N ARG A 585 -17.31 -30.31 3.59
CA ARG A 585 -16.57 -30.10 4.85
C ARG A 585 -16.21 -31.47 5.48
N THR A 586 -15.32 -32.20 4.84
CA THR A 586 -14.99 -33.59 5.25
C THR A 586 -14.06 -33.68 6.46
N SER A 587 -13.21 -32.66 6.71
CA SER A 587 -12.27 -32.67 7.82
C SER A 587 -12.97 -32.44 9.16
N LEU A 588 -13.00 -33.48 10.02
CA LEU A 588 -13.54 -33.36 11.39
C LEU A 588 -12.77 -32.34 12.22
N ARG A 589 -11.45 -32.26 12.07
CA ARG A 589 -10.60 -31.26 12.75
C ARG A 589 -11.01 -29.84 12.36
N VAL A 590 -11.10 -29.53 11.09
CA VAL A 590 -11.49 -28.19 10.59
C VAL A 590 -12.91 -27.84 11.05
N ASN A 591 -13.85 -28.80 10.97
CA ASN A 591 -15.21 -28.61 11.46
C ASN A 591 -15.24 -28.26 12.95
N ALA A 592 -14.46 -28.98 13.78
CA ALA A 592 -14.37 -28.71 15.22
C ALA A 592 -13.79 -27.31 15.49
N ILE A 593 -12.66 -26.96 14.84
CA ILE A 593 -12.02 -25.65 15.00
C ILE A 593 -12.98 -24.52 14.61
N ARG A 594 -13.67 -24.62 13.46
CA ARG A 594 -14.61 -23.59 13.02
C ARG A 594 -15.80 -23.44 13.97
N ARG A 595 -16.37 -24.53 14.47
CA ARG A 595 -17.47 -24.48 15.45
C ARG A 595 -17.04 -23.89 16.78
N LEU A 596 -15.82 -24.18 17.23
CA LEU A 596 -15.25 -23.58 18.44
C LEU A 596 -14.94 -22.09 18.25
N SER A 597 -14.43 -21.71 17.10
CA SER A 597 -14.25 -20.29 16.77
C SER A 597 -15.59 -19.55 16.72
N ASP A 598 -16.61 -20.11 16.07
CA ASP A 598 -17.97 -19.53 16.06
C ASP A 598 -18.50 -19.35 17.49
N PHE A 599 -18.29 -20.33 18.37
CA PHE A 599 -18.70 -20.22 19.77
C PHE A 599 -17.92 -19.14 20.52
N ARG A 600 -16.59 -19.09 20.34
CA ARG A 600 -15.74 -18.04 20.89
C ARG A 600 -16.25 -16.64 20.48
N ASP A 601 -16.46 -16.44 19.19
CA ASP A 601 -16.76 -15.11 18.63
C ASP A 601 -18.20 -14.66 18.84
N ASN A 602 -19.15 -15.63 18.90
CA ASN A 602 -20.57 -15.30 19.07
C ASN A 602 -21.07 -15.37 20.53
N VAL A 603 -20.35 -16.03 21.41
CA VAL A 603 -20.81 -16.25 22.80
C VAL A 603 -19.80 -15.72 23.80
N VAL A 604 -18.53 -16.19 23.73
CA VAL A 604 -17.53 -15.87 24.75
C VAL A 604 -17.13 -14.39 24.66
N SER A 605 -16.89 -13.88 23.45
CA SER A 605 -16.45 -12.50 23.22
C SER A 605 -17.45 -11.43 23.66
N LYS A 606 -18.73 -11.80 23.82
CA LYS A 606 -19.80 -10.86 24.23
C LYS A 606 -19.73 -10.47 25.69
N SER A 607 -19.09 -11.26 26.56
CA SER A 607 -18.89 -10.92 27.97
C SER A 607 -17.56 -10.20 28.21
N ALA A 608 -17.50 -9.31 29.21
CA ALA A 608 -16.26 -8.64 29.62
C ALA A 608 -15.19 -9.64 30.03
N PHE A 609 -15.58 -10.68 30.78
CA PHE A 609 -14.70 -11.77 31.19
C PHE A 609 -14.18 -12.56 29.96
N GLY A 610 -15.06 -12.90 29.03
CA GLY A 610 -14.68 -13.62 27.82
C GLY A 610 -13.70 -12.84 26.95
N ARG A 611 -13.88 -11.53 26.79
CA ARG A 611 -12.93 -10.64 26.08
C ARG A 611 -11.56 -10.61 26.77
N TRP A 612 -11.56 -10.46 28.10
CA TRP A 612 -10.32 -10.51 28.89
C TRP A 612 -9.61 -11.86 28.69
N PHE A 613 -10.36 -12.96 28.76
CA PHE A 613 -9.81 -14.33 28.57
C PHE A 613 -9.20 -14.52 27.17
N ILE A 614 -9.92 -14.08 26.11
CA ILE A 614 -9.42 -14.16 24.72
C ILE A 614 -8.14 -13.34 24.55
N ARG A 615 -8.07 -12.09 25.06
CA ARG A 615 -6.88 -11.24 25.01
C ARG A 615 -5.70 -11.88 25.74
N SER A 616 -5.90 -12.34 26.97
CA SER A 616 -4.85 -12.99 27.75
C SER A 616 -4.29 -14.26 27.11
N TYR A 617 -5.06 -14.86 26.21
CA TYR A 617 -4.65 -16.05 25.46
C TYR A 617 -3.86 -15.71 24.20
N HIS A 618 -4.20 -14.62 23.50
CA HIS A 618 -3.51 -14.18 22.28
C HIS A 618 -2.14 -13.56 22.54
N ASP A 619 -1.96 -12.91 23.68
CA ASP A 619 -0.69 -12.25 24.05
C ASP A 619 0.41 -13.22 24.46
N ASN A 620 0.11 -14.52 24.59
CA ASN A 620 1.08 -15.55 24.90
C ASN A 620 1.12 -16.58 23.76
N GLU A 621 2.32 -16.91 23.27
CA GLU A 621 2.53 -17.93 22.24
C GLU A 621 1.83 -19.26 22.57
N PRO A 622 1.26 -19.97 21.56
CA PRO A 622 0.44 -21.16 21.81
C PRO A 622 1.26 -22.32 22.35
N ASP A 623 1.28 -22.49 23.66
CA ASP A 623 1.63 -23.75 24.30
C ASP A 623 0.45 -24.72 24.17
N TRP A 624 0.64 -25.82 23.44
CA TRP A 624 -0.40 -26.84 23.22
C TRP A 624 -1.01 -27.37 24.51
N ASN A 625 -0.25 -27.43 25.62
CA ASN A 625 -0.75 -27.87 26.91
C ASN A 625 -1.75 -26.87 27.52
N ARG A 626 -1.55 -25.56 27.29
CA ARG A 626 -2.50 -24.50 27.67
C ARG A 626 -3.76 -24.54 26.80
N THR A 627 -3.63 -24.87 25.52
CA THR A 627 -4.76 -24.99 24.59
C THR A 627 -5.70 -26.11 25.00
N LEU A 628 -5.15 -27.28 25.35
CA LEU A 628 -5.94 -28.40 25.83
C LEU A 628 -6.54 -28.16 27.22
N GLY A 629 -5.83 -27.49 28.12
CA GLY A 629 -6.34 -27.05 29.42
C GLY A 629 -7.49 -26.05 29.32
N SER A 630 -7.40 -25.11 28.40
CA SER A 630 -8.46 -24.12 28.14
C SER A 630 -9.68 -24.76 27.50
N LEU A 631 -9.50 -25.73 26.60
CA LEU A 631 -10.61 -26.52 26.01
C LEU A 631 -11.33 -27.33 27.06
N ALA A 632 -10.57 -28.01 27.96
CA ALA A 632 -11.13 -28.76 29.07
C ALA A 632 -11.91 -27.89 30.05
N LEU A 633 -11.43 -26.68 30.33
CA LEU A 633 -12.12 -25.70 31.16
C LEU A 633 -13.44 -25.20 30.51
N LEU A 634 -13.42 -24.91 29.21
CA LEU A 634 -14.61 -24.51 28.48
C LEU A 634 -15.67 -25.63 28.42
N LEU A 635 -15.23 -26.86 28.23
CA LEU A 635 -16.12 -28.04 28.28
C LEU A 635 -16.69 -28.25 29.67
N ALA A 636 -15.88 -28.09 30.74
CA ALA A 636 -16.31 -28.18 32.13
C ALA A 636 -17.34 -27.09 32.47
N LEU A 637 -17.10 -25.84 32.05
CA LEU A 637 -18.03 -24.72 32.23
C LEU A 637 -19.33 -24.93 31.44
N GLY A 638 -19.25 -25.45 30.22
CA GLY A 638 -20.41 -25.81 29.41
C GLY A 638 -21.25 -26.93 30.05
N MET A 639 -20.61 -27.97 30.58
CA MET A 639 -21.28 -29.04 31.32
C MET A 639 -21.87 -28.55 32.63
N LEU A 640 -21.22 -27.65 33.36
CA LEU A 640 -21.71 -27.04 34.56
C LEU A 640 -22.97 -26.17 34.26
N ALA A 641 -22.96 -25.39 33.18
CA ALA A 641 -24.11 -24.59 32.75
C ALA A 641 -25.30 -25.49 32.35
N LEU A 642 -25.04 -26.58 31.64
CA LEU A 642 -26.08 -27.58 31.32
C LEU A 642 -26.63 -28.29 32.56
N TYR A 643 -25.75 -28.59 33.51
CA TYR A 643 -26.15 -29.18 34.79
C TYR A 643 -27.01 -28.24 35.62
N MET A 644 -26.59 -26.97 35.76
CA MET A 644 -27.37 -25.95 36.45
C MET A 644 -28.75 -25.70 35.77
N ARG A 645 -28.80 -25.71 34.45
CA ARG A 645 -30.04 -25.57 33.68
C ARG A 645 -30.99 -26.78 33.87
N ARG A 646 -30.41 -27.98 34.01
CA ARG A 646 -31.20 -29.20 34.33
C ARG A 646 -31.64 -29.24 35.78
N SER A 647 -30.80 -28.83 36.73
CA SER A 647 -31.16 -28.78 38.16
C SER A 647 -32.23 -27.71 38.43
N GLY A 648 -32.14 -26.52 37.80
CA GLY A 648 -33.16 -25.49 37.86
C GLY A 648 -34.51 -25.92 37.27
N LYS A 649 -34.55 -26.76 36.25
CA LYS A 649 -35.78 -27.39 35.76
C LYS A 649 -36.33 -28.42 36.74
N ARG A 650 -35.46 -29.24 37.40
CA ARG A 650 -35.88 -30.17 38.41
C ARG A 650 -36.46 -29.48 39.67
N SER A 651 -35.83 -28.38 40.13
CA SER A 651 -36.37 -27.61 41.27
C SER A 651 -37.73 -26.98 40.95
N ARG A 652 -37.98 -26.54 39.73
CA ARG A 652 -39.29 -26.04 39.30
C ARG A 652 -40.35 -27.13 39.16
N MET A 653 -39.99 -28.36 38.75
CA MET A 653 -40.92 -29.51 38.77
C MET A 653 -41.29 -29.92 40.17
N VAL A 654 -40.32 -30.00 41.10
CA VAL A 654 -40.61 -30.36 42.51
C VAL A 654 -41.45 -29.29 43.21
N GLN A 655 -41.24 -27.98 42.91
CA GLN A 655 -42.10 -26.91 43.42
C GLN A 655 -43.50 -26.94 42.83
N ASN A 656 -43.68 -27.36 41.58
CA ASN A 656 -45.03 -27.53 41.01
C ASN A 656 -45.75 -28.76 41.55
N GLU A 657 -45.02 -29.86 41.81
CA GLU A 657 -45.63 -31.04 42.43
C GLU A 657 -46.01 -30.79 43.88
N SER A 658 -45.22 -30.08 44.69
CA SER A 658 -45.56 -29.71 46.06
C SER A 658 -46.81 -28.76 46.10
N ARG A 659 -46.93 -27.81 45.15
CA ARG A 659 -48.13 -26.97 45.03
C ARG A 659 -49.38 -27.75 44.59
N PHE A 660 -49.23 -28.80 43.78
CA PHE A 660 -50.37 -29.70 43.41
C PHE A 660 -50.78 -30.58 44.56
N VAL A 661 -49.90 -31.04 45.43
CA VAL A 661 -50.19 -31.85 46.63
C VAL A 661 -50.90 -30.98 47.70
N GLU A 662 -50.43 -29.70 47.91
CA GLU A 662 -51.07 -28.79 48.82
C GLU A 662 -52.47 -28.35 48.32
N ALA A 663 -52.71 -28.19 47.04
CA ALA A 663 -54.01 -27.87 46.46
C ALA A 663 -55.02 -29.03 46.59
N SER A 664 -54.53 -30.30 46.55
CA SER A 664 -55.38 -31.49 46.72
C SER A 664 -55.67 -31.82 48.18
N ALA A 665 -54.90 -31.39 49.15
CA ALA A 665 -55.08 -31.55 50.56
C ALA A 665 -56.16 -30.55 51.13
N ASN A 666 -56.16 -29.32 50.58
CA ASN A 666 -57.15 -28.30 51.03
C ASN A 666 -58.54 -28.43 50.39
N GLY A 667 -58.73 -29.34 49.44
CA GLY A 667 -60.05 -29.59 48.80
C GLY A 667 -60.93 -30.62 49.50
N ARG A 668 -60.53 -31.20 50.67
CA ARG A 668 -61.28 -32.28 51.38
C ARG A 668 -61.85 -31.86 52.73
N THR A 669 -61.94 -30.61 53.05
CA THR A 669 -62.62 -30.16 54.29
C THR A 669 -63.61 -29.04 53.98
N ARG A 670 -64.59 -29.35 53.18
CA ARG A 670 -65.92 -28.66 53.15
C ARG A 670 -66.94 -29.59 52.52
N ASN A 671 -67.56 -30.41 53.39
CA ASN A 671 -68.93 -30.82 53.36
C ASN A 671 -69.32 -31.33 54.75
#